data_834c2ff3400c9cc64e9a4a69fcb2938a
#
_entry.id   834c2ff3400c9cc64e9a4a69fcb2938a
#
_cell.length_a   1.000
_cell.length_b   1.000
_cell.length_c   1.000
_cell.angle_alpha   90.00
_cell.angle_beta   90.00
_cell.angle_gamma   90.00
#
_symmetry.space_group_name_H-M   'P 1'
#
loop_
_entity.id
_entity.type
_entity.pdbx_description
1 polymer ?
#
loop_
_entity_poly.entity_id
_entity_poly.type
_entity_poly.pdbx_seq_one_letter_code
_entity_poly.pdbx_strand_id
1 'polypeptide(L)'
;MHSFDGPGRTRPLLRRAALLGAALLAVTAAAPQASAATSGADRGPSGGGLSAVIRYTENGIPHILAQDYAHLGFGTGWAQAADQACVLADGFVTVAGERSRWFGADAATDGSLSSASKNLTSDLYFKGVREAGTVEKLLAAPAPAGPTRDLKELMRGWAAGYNAWLAQNKITDPACKGAAWVRPVSAVDVAARAFAVSVIGGQGRAVDDIAAAQPPARAASLAAGPTTGPTTGPATDPAAAAEAARAFFDTGRYDMGSNAVAFGGSTTANGHGLLLGNPHYPWQGGRRFWQSQQTIPGELNVSGGSLLGTPVVNIGFNEKVAWSHTVATGTPVNLHQLTLDPADPTAYLVDGKPEKMTRRQVSVQVTGGGSPVTRTQWWTRYGPVVTGLGPGLPLPWTAGTAYALNDPNAANLRGSDTALAIGRARSVTGIQDALKRTQGLPWVNTIAADSAGGTLFTQSQVLPRITDELAARCSTPLGRATYPASGLAVLDGARGDCALGSDPDAVQPGVFGPGKAPTLRDAPYAENSNDSAWLANAETPVTGYERIWGTLATPRSLRTRGAVEDVSAMAARGGLTVADLQKQQFANRVPAGDLAAADAAKACAALPGGVATASDGRPVDVSGACAVLAGWDRSADTGSRGALFFDRFWRKLTASTPAKDLWLVPFSAADPVRTPRTLNQAAPGIGRALADTVAELGAAGIAPDAPLGEHQFVVRGGQRLPVPGGTEALGVWNKIEAPWNAAAGGYPEVVHGSSHIQAVGWDGGRCPVARTLLTYGQSSNPNSPHYADQTRLFSQERWVTSRFCERDILASPQLEVVWPRERR
;
A
#
# COMPACT_ATOMS: atom_id res chain seq x y z
N MET A 1 66.02 -16.64 0.92
CA MET A 1 66.17 -18.06 1.05
C MET A 1 64.84 -18.67 1.38
N HIS A 2 64.46 -19.62 0.55
CA HIS A 2 63.31 -20.50 0.55
C HIS A 2 61.99 -19.95 0.00
N SER A 3 61.89 -20.21 -1.28
CA SER A 3 60.69 -20.42 -2.07
C SER A 3 59.85 -21.59 -1.58
N PHE A 4 58.57 -21.53 -1.78
CA PHE A 4 57.73 -22.71 -2.10
C PHE A 4 56.64 -22.28 -3.09
N ASP A 5 56.76 -22.85 -4.28
CA ASP A 5 55.77 -22.93 -5.34
C ASP A 5 54.61 -23.87 -4.95
N GLY A 6 53.44 -23.59 -5.45
CA GLY A 6 52.36 -24.56 -5.51
C GLY A 6 51.18 -23.99 -6.38
N PRO A 7 50.62 -24.77 -7.33
CA PRO A 7 50.13 -24.28 -8.62
C PRO A 7 48.67 -23.84 -8.58
N GLY A 8 48.43 -22.88 -9.46
CA GLY A 8 47.12 -22.29 -9.72
C GLY A 8 46.09 -23.25 -10.30
N ARG A 9 44.85 -22.99 -9.94
CA ARG A 9 43.68 -23.45 -10.67
C ARG A 9 42.83 -22.23 -11.10
N THR A 10 43.16 -21.67 -12.24
CA THR A 10 42.28 -20.80 -12.98
C THR A 10 41.79 -21.54 -14.20
N ARG A 11 40.53 -21.77 -14.31
CA ARG A 11 39.68 -21.95 -15.52
C ARG A 11 38.47 -22.84 -15.17
N PRO A 12 37.21 -22.30 -15.23
CA PRO A 12 36.45 -22.48 -16.48
C PRO A 12 35.49 -21.32 -16.86
N LEU A 13 35.68 -20.07 -16.42
CA LEU A 13 34.71 -18.96 -16.65
C LEU A 13 34.69 -18.44 -18.11
N LEU A 14 35.84 -18.48 -18.82
CA LEU A 14 35.91 -17.94 -20.19
C LEU A 14 35.22 -18.81 -21.28
N ARG A 15 35.08 -20.11 -21.08
CA ARG A 15 34.38 -20.98 -22.04
C ARG A 15 32.85 -20.86 -21.96
N ARG A 16 32.28 -20.49 -20.82
CA ARG A 16 30.83 -20.30 -20.66
C ARG A 16 30.35 -18.96 -21.25
N ALA A 17 31.12 -17.91 -21.17
CA ALA A 17 30.80 -16.62 -21.76
C ALA A 17 30.76 -16.64 -23.30
N ALA A 18 31.66 -17.40 -23.95
CA ALA A 18 31.66 -17.51 -25.40
C ALA A 18 30.48 -18.31 -25.97
N LEU A 19 29.99 -19.34 -25.25
CA LEU A 19 28.80 -20.07 -25.61
C LEU A 19 27.50 -19.26 -25.39
N LEU A 20 27.45 -18.38 -24.40
CA LEU A 20 26.34 -17.47 -24.14
C LEU A 20 26.21 -16.41 -25.26
N GLY A 21 27.31 -15.86 -25.75
CA GLY A 21 27.32 -14.94 -26.87
C GLY A 21 26.75 -15.54 -28.16
N ALA A 22 27.10 -16.81 -28.45
CA ALA A 22 26.61 -17.50 -29.64
C ALA A 22 25.11 -17.87 -29.55
N ALA A 23 24.60 -18.23 -28.37
CA ALA A 23 23.20 -18.54 -28.16
C ALA A 23 22.29 -17.29 -28.22
N LEU A 24 22.73 -16.14 -27.73
CA LEU A 24 22.02 -14.87 -27.85
C LEU A 24 22.00 -14.32 -29.29
N LEU A 25 23.10 -14.46 -30.04
CA LEU A 25 23.16 -14.10 -31.45
C LEU A 25 22.23 -14.96 -32.31
N ALA A 26 22.05 -16.24 -31.99
CA ALA A 26 21.14 -17.13 -32.70
C ALA A 26 19.66 -16.75 -32.48
N VAL A 27 19.30 -16.15 -31.33
CA VAL A 27 17.92 -15.65 -31.05
C VAL A 27 17.65 -14.32 -31.76
N THR A 28 18.67 -13.48 -31.98
CA THR A 28 18.52 -12.21 -32.70
C THR A 28 18.63 -12.34 -34.22
N ALA A 29 19.25 -13.38 -34.73
CA ALA A 29 19.41 -13.61 -36.16
C ALA A 29 18.22 -14.34 -36.83
N ALA A 30 17.24 -14.81 -36.09
CA ALA A 30 16.03 -15.48 -36.58
C ALA A 30 14.78 -14.58 -36.60
N ALA A 31 14.91 -13.26 -36.80
CA ALA A 31 13.78 -12.39 -37.08
C ALA A 31 13.49 -12.41 -38.59
N PRO A 32 12.37 -12.94 -39.05
CA PRO A 32 11.95 -12.79 -40.46
C PRO A 32 11.54 -11.35 -40.73
N GLN A 33 11.98 -10.82 -41.84
CA GLN A 33 11.53 -9.53 -42.37
C GLN A 33 10.00 -9.54 -42.49
N ALA A 34 9.37 -8.59 -41.81
CA ALA A 34 7.93 -8.40 -41.86
C ALA A 34 7.49 -7.90 -43.23
N SER A 35 6.84 -8.74 -43.99
CA SER A 35 5.90 -8.31 -45.04
C SER A 35 4.54 -8.06 -44.38
N ALA A 36 3.97 -6.91 -44.72
CA ALA A 36 2.66 -6.46 -44.24
C ALA A 36 1.52 -7.38 -44.76
N ALA A 37 0.47 -7.41 -43.94
CA ALA A 37 -0.92 -7.84 -44.18
C ALA A 37 -1.22 -9.33 -43.90
N THR A 38 -2.04 -9.57 -42.91
CA THR A 38 -3.46 -9.97 -42.96
C THR A 38 -3.92 -10.47 -41.60
N SER A 39 -5.16 -10.07 -41.28
CA SER A 39 -6.06 -10.47 -40.23
C SER A 39 -5.93 -11.89 -39.65
N GLY A 40 -6.06 -11.98 -38.34
CA GLY A 40 -6.73 -13.00 -37.55
C GLY A 40 -6.55 -14.45 -38.00
N ALA A 41 -5.54 -15.13 -37.44
CA ALA A 41 -5.58 -16.59 -37.39
C ALA A 41 -5.25 -17.01 -35.94
N ASP A 42 -6.17 -17.74 -35.38
CA ASP A 42 -6.05 -18.47 -34.11
C ASP A 42 -4.76 -19.29 -34.12
N ARG A 43 -3.74 -18.85 -33.39
CA ARG A 43 -2.60 -19.72 -33.11
C ARG A 43 -3.02 -20.66 -31.97
N GLY A 44 -3.40 -21.88 -32.38
CA GLY A 44 -3.57 -22.97 -31.43
C GLY A 44 -2.34 -23.18 -30.56
N PRO A 45 -2.44 -23.86 -29.42
CA PRO A 45 -1.37 -24.01 -28.48
C PRO A 45 -0.16 -24.68 -29.12
N SER A 46 0.96 -23.97 -29.21
CA SER A 46 2.24 -24.55 -29.56
C SER A 46 2.58 -25.65 -28.55
N GLY A 47 2.81 -26.87 -29.01
CA GLY A 47 2.96 -28.09 -28.19
C GLY A 47 4.23 -28.21 -27.36
N GLY A 48 4.86 -27.09 -26.97
CA GLY A 48 5.98 -27.02 -26.05
C GLY A 48 5.50 -26.49 -24.67
N GLY A 49 6.04 -27.03 -23.56
CA GLY A 49 5.79 -26.51 -22.21
C GLY A 49 6.30 -25.08 -22.04
N LEU A 50 5.79 -24.35 -21.03
CA LEU A 50 6.17 -22.96 -20.74
C LEU A 50 7.65 -22.87 -20.31
N SER A 51 8.31 -21.78 -20.68
CA SER A 51 9.71 -21.50 -20.35
C SER A 51 10.01 -20.00 -20.37
N ALA A 52 11.07 -19.57 -19.68
CA ALA A 52 11.57 -18.21 -19.74
C ALA A 52 13.09 -18.17 -19.58
N VAL A 53 13.70 -17.04 -19.90
CA VAL A 53 15.11 -16.77 -19.55
C VAL A 53 15.09 -15.76 -18.39
N ILE A 54 15.70 -16.12 -17.27
CA ILE A 54 15.83 -15.24 -16.11
C ILE A 54 17.32 -14.92 -15.94
N ARG A 55 17.64 -13.62 -15.95
CA ARG A 55 19.01 -13.13 -15.76
C ARG A 55 19.02 -12.35 -14.45
N TYR A 56 19.74 -12.87 -13.47
CA TYR A 56 19.93 -12.19 -12.20
C TYR A 56 21.13 -11.27 -12.27
N THR A 57 21.01 -10.09 -11.70
CA THR A 57 22.07 -9.09 -11.58
C THR A 57 22.33 -8.77 -10.12
N GLU A 58 22.95 -7.63 -9.81
CA GLU A 58 23.28 -7.22 -8.45
C GLU A 58 22.05 -7.32 -7.52
N ASN A 59 22.27 -7.79 -6.30
CA ASN A 59 21.24 -7.98 -5.27
C ASN A 59 20.13 -8.97 -5.65
N GLY A 60 20.40 -9.88 -6.59
CA GLY A 60 19.46 -10.90 -7.01
C GLY A 60 18.27 -10.39 -7.80
N ILE A 61 18.36 -9.22 -8.42
CA ILE A 61 17.27 -8.63 -9.21
C ILE A 61 17.10 -9.42 -10.51
N PRO A 62 15.94 -10.08 -10.76
CA PRO A 62 15.69 -10.85 -11.97
C PRO A 62 15.22 -9.95 -13.14
N HIS A 63 15.82 -10.18 -14.30
CA HIS A 63 15.42 -9.64 -15.60
C HIS A 63 14.84 -10.79 -16.42
N ILE A 64 13.51 -10.85 -16.52
CA ILE A 64 12.75 -11.96 -17.11
C ILE A 64 12.49 -11.64 -18.57
N LEU A 65 13.01 -12.50 -19.46
CA LEU A 65 12.81 -12.39 -20.90
C LEU A 65 11.93 -13.55 -21.37
N ALA A 66 10.86 -13.24 -22.06
CA ALA A 66 9.87 -14.19 -22.56
C ALA A 66 9.36 -13.79 -23.93
N GLN A 67 8.69 -14.72 -24.63
CA GLN A 67 8.14 -14.51 -25.97
C GLN A 67 6.69 -14.04 -25.99
N ASP A 68 5.95 -14.28 -24.89
CA ASP A 68 4.55 -13.90 -24.71
C ASP A 68 4.17 -13.82 -23.22
N TYR A 69 2.92 -13.46 -22.91
CA TYR A 69 2.45 -13.27 -21.54
C TYR A 69 2.39 -14.56 -20.72
N ALA A 70 2.10 -15.72 -21.33
CA ALA A 70 2.11 -16.97 -20.59
C ALA A 70 3.53 -17.35 -20.14
N HIS A 71 4.50 -17.21 -21.05
CA HIS A 71 5.92 -17.45 -20.75
C HIS A 71 6.49 -16.40 -19.77
N LEU A 72 6.08 -15.12 -19.88
CA LEU A 72 6.45 -14.08 -18.94
C LEU A 72 5.91 -14.37 -17.53
N GLY A 73 4.64 -14.74 -17.45
CA GLY A 73 4.03 -15.19 -16.20
C GLY A 73 4.80 -16.35 -15.58
N PHE A 74 5.16 -17.35 -16.38
CA PHE A 74 5.94 -18.50 -15.93
C PHE A 74 7.28 -18.10 -15.32
N GLY A 75 8.05 -17.25 -15.99
CA GLY A 75 9.31 -16.74 -15.46
C GLY A 75 9.14 -15.94 -14.17
N THR A 76 8.08 -15.11 -14.11
CA THR A 76 7.77 -14.27 -12.92
C THR A 76 7.37 -15.14 -11.73
N GLY A 77 6.48 -16.11 -11.92
CA GLY A 77 6.06 -17.03 -10.85
C GLY A 77 7.19 -17.90 -10.33
N TRP A 78 8.06 -18.39 -11.22
CA TRP A 78 9.26 -19.11 -10.85
C TRP A 78 10.22 -18.26 -10.00
N ALA A 79 10.55 -17.05 -10.42
CA ALA A 79 11.47 -16.17 -9.71
C ALA A 79 10.92 -15.68 -8.37
N GLN A 80 9.62 -15.34 -8.31
CA GLN A 80 8.99 -14.99 -7.02
C GLN A 80 8.98 -16.18 -6.05
N ALA A 81 8.76 -17.40 -6.54
CA ALA A 81 8.81 -18.61 -5.70
C ALA A 81 10.23 -18.85 -5.15
N ALA A 82 11.26 -18.60 -5.94
CA ALA A 82 12.65 -18.75 -5.50
C ALA A 82 12.99 -17.86 -4.30
N ASP A 83 12.47 -16.62 -4.30
CA ASP A 83 12.73 -15.62 -3.26
C ASP A 83 11.74 -15.68 -2.09
N GLN A 84 10.47 -16.06 -2.34
CA GLN A 84 9.35 -15.74 -1.45
C GLN A 84 8.39 -16.92 -1.22
N ALA A 85 8.82 -18.17 -1.42
CA ALA A 85 7.95 -19.35 -1.40
C ALA A 85 7.03 -19.43 -0.18
N CYS A 86 7.54 -19.21 1.03
CA CYS A 86 6.76 -19.30 2.26
C CYS A 86 5.69 -18.21 2.37
N VAL A 87 6.06 -16.97 2.04
CA VAL A 87 5.13 -15.82 2.12
C VAL A 87 4.03 -15.91 1.05
N LEU A 88 4.38 -16.39 -0.14
CA LEU A 88 3.41 -16.63 -1.20
C LEU A 88 2.43 -17.75 -0.80
N ALA A 89 2.93 -18.87 -0.28
CA ALA A 89 2.11 -19.99 0.16
C ALA A 89 1.15 -19.59 1.30
N ASP A 90 1.60 -18.81 2.28
CA ASP A 90 0.74 -18.25 3.34
C ASP A 90 -0.39 -17.39 2.76
N GLY A 91 -0.07 -16.51 1.81
CA GLY A 91 -1.07 -15.72 1.12
C GLY A 91 -2.10 -16.55 0.35
N PHE A 92 -1.70 -17.69 -0.23
CA PHE A 92 -2.63 -18.61 -0.89
C PHE A 92 -3.48 -19.41 0.10
N VAL A 93 -2.95 -19.76 1.26
CA VAL A 93 -3.74 -20.33 2.37
C VAL A 93 -4.83 -19.33 2.80
N THR A 94 -4.48 -18.04 2.89
CA THR A 94 -5.42 -16.98 3.26
C THR A 94 -6.58 -16.89 2.25
N VAL A 95 -6.31 -16.73 0.96
CA VAL A 95 -7.37 -16.59 -0.05
C VAL A 95 -8.13 -17.88 -0.36
N ALA A 96 -7.62 -19.03 0.09
CA ALA A 96 -8.34 -20.29 0.08
C ALA A 96 -9.33 -20.43 1.27
N GLY A 97 -9.20 -19.59 2.31
CA GLY A 97 -9.97 -19.69 3.54
C GLY A 97 -9.58 -20.91 4.37
N GLU A 98 -8.28 -21.17 4.54
CA GLU A 98 -7.74 -22.36 5.20
C GLU A 98 -6.78 -22.05 6.38
N ARG A 99 -6.65 -20.79 6.81
CA ARG A 99 -5.74 -20.40 7.89
C ARG A 99 -6.07 -21.10 9.21
N SER A 100 -7.36 -21.22 9.55
CA SER A 100 -7.84 -21.88 10.76
C SER A 100 -7.44 -23.35 10.83
N ARG A 101 -7.35 -24.01 9.67
CA ARG A 101 -6.91 -25.40 9.55
C ARG A 101 -5.43 -25.58 9.88
N TRP A 102 -4.59 -24.62 9.50
CA TRP A 102 -3.13 -24.75 9.56
C TRP A 102 -2.52 -23.99 10.75
N PHE A 103 -3.07 -22.84 11.09
CA PHE A 103 -2.48 -21.89 12.05
C PHE A 103 -3.33 -21.65 13.29
N GLY A 104 -4.51 -22.31 13.40
CA GLY A 104 -5.44 -22.15 14.50
C GLY A 104 -6.48 -21.06 14.27
N ALA A 105 -7.73 -21.35 14.64
CA ALA A 105 -8.88 -20.49 14.38
C ALA A 105 -8.82 -19.15 15.13
N ASP A 106 -8.37 -19.18 16.39
CA ASP A 106 -8.31 -18.00 17.26
C ASP A 106 -7.01 -17.19 17.16
N ALA A 107 -6.01 -17.70 16.44
CA ALA A 107 -4.78 -16.98 16.22
C ALA A 107 -5.03 -15.74 15.33
N ALA A 108 -4.25 -14.68 15.58
CA ALA A 108 -4.28 -13.46 14.76
C ALA A 108 -3.84 -13.73 13.32
N THR A 109 -4.37 -12.97 12.37
CA THR A 109 -3.87 -12.95 11.00
C THR A 109 -2.58 -12.15 10.91
N ASP A 110 -1.87 -12.24 9.78
CA ASP A 110 -0.72 -11.38 9.48
C ASP A 110 -1.13 -9.98 8.97
N GLY A 111 -2.43 -9.72 8.83
CA GLY A 111 -2.96 -8.44 8.33
C GLY A 111 -2.68 -8.15 6.85
N SER A 112 -2.03 -9.07 6.12
CA SER A 112 -1.55 -8.79 4.76
C SER A 112 -2.65 -8.64 3.72
N LEU A 113 -3.75 -9.41 3.83
CA LEU A 113 -4.81 -9.46 2.82
C LEU A 113 -6.20 -9.10 3.35
N SER A 114 -6.34 -8.90 4.65
CA SER A 114 -7.55 -8.38 5.29
C SER A 114 -7.21 -7.83 6.68
N SER A 115 -8.09 -7.00 7.25
CA SER A 115 -7.98 -6.53 8.63
C SER A 115 -8.69 -7.44 9.62
N ALA A 116 -8.91 -8.72 9.26
CA ALA A 116 -9.51 -9.70 10.16
C ALA A 116 -8.67 -9.87 11.43
N SER A 117 -9.32 -9.84 12.60
CA SER A 117 -8.65 -9.98 13.88
C SER A 117 -8.15 -11.41 14.14
N LYS A 118 -8.84 -12.41 13.54
CA LYS A 118 -8.57 -13.84 13.72
C LYS A 118 -8.57 -14.60 12.39
N ASN A 119 -7.84 -15.71 12.35
CA ASN A 119 -7.84 -16.61 11.20
C ASN A 119 -9.25 -17.09 10.84
N LEU A 120 -10.10 -17.38 11.83
CA LEU A 120 -11.46 -17.85 11.58
C LEU A 120 -12.30 -16.84 10.80
N THR A 121 -12.28 -15.56 11.17
CA THR A 121 -13.06 -14.54 10.47
C THR A 121 -12.51 -14.24 9.08
N SER A 122 -11.18 -14.26 8.91
CA SER A 122 -10.54 -14.23 7.61
C SER A 122 -10.99 -15.36 6.70
N ASP A 123 -10.97 -16.61 7.24
CA ASP A 123 -11.36 -17.80 6.48
C ASP A 123 -12.85 -17.78 6.10
N LEU A 124 -13.74 -17.38 7.02
CA LEU A 124 -15.16 -17.24 6.72
C LEU A 124 -15.39 -16.28 5.55
N TYR A 125 -14.66 -15.15 5.50
CA TYR A 125 -14.80 -14.20 4.40
C TYR A 125 -14.28 -14.77 3.08
N PHE A 126 -13.04 -15.23 3.01
CA PHE A 126 -12.44 -15.71 1.77
C PHE A 126 -13.08 -17.01 1.28
N LYS A 127 -13.47 -17.89 2.19
CA LYS A 127 -14.23 -19.11 1.86
C LYS A 127 -15.59 -18.74 1.24
N GLY A 128 -16.29 -17.76 1.81
CA GLY A 128 -17.55 -17.26 1.26
C GLY A 128 -17.37 -16.66 -0.14
N VAL A 129 -16.28 -15.93 -0.40
CA VAL A 129 -15.92 -15.41 -1.74
C VAL A 129 -15.72 -16.56 -2.73
N ARG A 130 -15.00 -17.62 -2.32
CA ARG A 130 -14.72 -18.81 -3.14
C ARG A 130 -15.98 -19.61 -3.43
N GLU A 131 -16.80 -19.92 -2.44
CA GLU A 131 -18.04 -20.70 -2.57
C GLU A 131 -19.09 -19.95 -3.40
N ALA A 132 -19.09 -18.62 -3.39
CA ALA A 132 -19.94 -17.83 -4.26
C ALA A 132 -19.47 -17.79 -5.72
N GLY A 133 -18.27 -18.32 -6.03
CA GLY A 133 -17.66 -18.25 -7.34
C GLY A 133 -17.38 -16.81 -7.79
N THR A 134 -17.09 -15.89 -6.85
CA THR A 134 -16.96 -14.46 -7.16
C THR A 134 -15.77 -14.22 -8.09
N VAL A 135 -14.62 -14.82 -7.79
CA VAL A 135 -13.40 -14.63 -8.59
C VAL A 135 -13.53 -15.27 -9.96
N GLU A 136 -14.11 -16.46 -10.04
CA GLU A 136 -14.38 -17.19 -11.29
C GLU A 136 -15.31 -16.39 -12.23
N LYS A 137 -16.36 -15.76 -11.68
CA LYS A 137 -17.28 -14.90 -12.44
C LYS A 137 -16.58 -13.66 -12.97
N LEU A 138 -15.72 -13.02 -12.16
CA LEU A 138 -14.93 -11.85 -12.56
C LEU A 138 -13.91 -12.24 -13.66
N LEU A 139 -13.24 -13.38 -13.52
CA LEU A 139 -12.35 -13.91 -14.55
C LEU A 139 -13.06 -14.24 -15.85
N ALA A 140 -14.28 -14.75 -15.79
CA ALA A 140 -15.09 -15.10 -16.98
C ALA A 140 -15.63 -13.86 -17.70
N ALA A 141 -15.78 -12.74 -17.00
CA ALA A 141 -16.27 -11.51 -17.60
C ALA A 141 -15.37 -11.05 -18.78
N PRO A 142 -15.96 -10.54 -19.86
CA PRO A 142 -15.19 -9.97 -20.97
C PRO A 142 -14.58 -8.62 -20.59
N ALA A 143 -13.45 -8.28 -21.18
CA ALA A 143 -12.89 -6.93 -21.07
C ALA A 143 -13.83 -5.90 -21.74
N PRO A 144 -13.94 -4.66 -21.24
CA PRO A 144 -13.17 -4.08 -20.13
C PRO A 144 -13.73 -4.36 -18.73
N ALA A 145 -14.90 -4.99 -18.59
CA ALA A 145 -15.49 -5.28 -17.29
C ALA A 145 -14.67 -6.33 -16.49
N GLY A 146 -14.14 -7.34 -17.16
CA GLY A 146 -13.23 -8.34 -16.62
C GLY A 146 -11.81 -8.22 -17.17
N PRO A 147 -10.90 -9.12 -16.73
CA PRO A 147 -9.51 -9.13 -17.16
C PRO A 147 -9.32 -9.41 -18.66
N THR A 148 -8.30 -8.77 -19.24
CA THR A 148 -7.90 -9.01 -20.63
C THR A 148 -7.38 -10.44 -20.84
N ARG A 149 -7.30 -10.87 -22.10
CA ARG A 149 -6.68 -12.15 -22.48
C ARG A 149 -5.22 -12.20 -22.00
N ASP A 150 -4.46 -11.15 -22.23
CA ASP A 150 -3.06 -11.06 -21.87
C ASP A 150 -2.85 -11.28 -20.36
N LEU A 151 -3.68 -10.64 -19.53
CA LEU A 151 -3.62 -10.82 -18.07
C LEU A 151 -4.00 -12.25 -17.65
N LYS A 152 -5.01 -12.84 -18.26
CA LYS A 152 -5.40 -14.24 -17.98
C LYS A 152 -4.26 -15.21 -18.30
N GLU A 153 -3.57 -15.02 -19.45
CA GLU A 153 -2.39 -15.82 -19.83
C GLU A 153 -1.22 -15.58 -18.85
N LEU A 154 -1.00 -14.35 -18.44
CA LEU A 154 0.03 -13.99 -17.46
C LEU A 154 -0.23 -14.66 -16.09
N MET A 155 -1.48 -14.67 -15.61
CA MET A 155 -1.87 -15.35 -14.35
C MET A 155 -1.72 -16.88 -14.46
N ARG A 156 -2.11 -17.47 -15.61
CA ARG A 156 -1.94 -18.90 -15.89
C ARG A 156 -0.45 -19.27 -15.86
N GLY A 157 0.37 -18.50 -16.56
CA GLY A 157 1.82 -18.70 -16.57
C GLY A 157 2.42 -18.57 -15.19
N TRP A 158 2.02 -17.56 -14.41
CA TRP A 158 2.53 -17.34 -13.05
C TRP A 158 2.28 -18.55 -12.15
N ALA A 159 1.06 -19.09 -12.17
CA ALA A 159 0.73 -20.30 -11.40
C ALA A 159 1.59 -21.50 -11.85
N ALA A 160 1.76 -21.69 -13.16
CA ALA A 160 2.60 -22.75 -13.70
C ALA A 160 4.07 -22.60 -13.27
N GLY A 161 4.62 -21.37 -13.29
CA GLY A 161 5.99 -21.09 -12.88
C GLY A 161 6.23 -21.33 -11.39
N TYR A 162 5.33 -20.86 -10.52
CA TYR A 162 5.35 -21.14 -9.08
C TYR A 162 5.32 -22.66 -8.81
N ASN A 163 4.40 -23.39 -9.44
CA ASN A 163 4.26 -24.84 -9.29
C ASN A 163 5.49 -25.59 -9.79
N ALA A 164 6.05 -25.17 -10.91
CA ALA A 164 7.27 -25.77 -11.48
C ALA A 164 8.46 -25.57 -10.55
N TRP A 165 8.57 -24.39 -9.92
CA TRP A 165 9.61 -24.14 -8.93
C TRP A 165 9.48 -25.07 -7.72
N LEU A 166 8.27 -25.19 -7.16
CA LEU A 166 8.01 -26.10 -6.02
C LEU A 166 8.35 -27.57 -6.35
N ALA A 167 8.05 -28.01 -7.57
CA ALA A 167 8.30 -29.37 -8.00
C ALA A 167 9.80 -29.68 -8.26
N GLN A 168 10.58 -28.65 -8.59
CA GLN A 168 11.95 -28.82 -9.04
C GLN A 168 13.00 -28.38 -8.02
N ASN A 169 12.59 -27.72 -6.94
CA ASN A 169 13.49 -27.16 -5.94
C ASN A 169 13.09 -27.57 -4.52
N LYS A 170 14.03 -27.45 -3.60
CA LYS A 170 13.79 -27.69 -2.18
C LYS A 170 13.64 -26.34 -1.47
N ILE A 171 12.60 -26.22 -0.66
CA ILE A 171 12.43 -25.07 0.22
C ILE A 171 13.46 -25.18 1.36
N THR A 172 14.31 -24.16 1.45
CA THR A 172 15.33 -24.03 2.51
C THR A 172 14.91 -23.05 3.61
N ASP A 173 13.89 -22.21 3.34
CA ASP A 173 13.33 -21.26 4.29
C ASP A 173 12.72 -22.01 5.48
N PRO A 174 13.22 -21.82 6.72
CA PRO A 174 12.71 -22.49 7.91
C PRO A 174 11.23 -22.20 8.20
N ALA A 175 10.70 -21.09 7.72
CA ALA A 175 9.31 -20.69 7.96
C ALA A 175 8.29 -21.68 7.37
N CYS A 176 8.64 -22.41 6.30
CA CYS A 176 7.70 -23.36 5.68
C CYS A 176 8.37 -24.64 5.14
N LYS A 177 9.62 -24.91 5.51
CA LYS A 177 10.32 -26.12 5.09
C LYS A 177 9.55 -27.37 5.52
N GLY A 178 9.11 -28.18 4.54
CA GLY A 178 8.35 -29.40 4.77
C GLY A 178 6.89 -29.17 5.23
N ALA A 179 6.39 -27.95 5.19
CA ALA A 179 5.03 -27.64 5.61
C ALA A 179 3.99 -28.13 4.58
N ALA A 180 2.97 -28.88 5.06
CA ALA A 180 1.94 -29.46 4.21
C ALA A 180 0.98 -28.42 3.59
N TRP A 181 0.95 -27.20 4.11
CA TRP A 181 0.17 -26.09 3.54
C TRP A 181 0.83 -25.43 2.32
N VAL A 182 2.09 -25.73 2.04
CA VAL A 182 2.75 -25.32 0.80
C VAL A 182 2.35 -26.27 -0.32
N ARG A 183 1.55 -25.79 -1.25
CA ARG A 183 0.93 -26.60 -2.29
C ARG A 183 0.89 -25.89 -3.66
N PRO A 184 0.74 -26.61 -4.75
CA PRO A 184 0.48 -26.04 -6.06
C PRO A 184 -0.77 -25.14 -6.05
N VAL A 185 -0.77 -24.12 -6.92
CA VAL A 185 -1.83 -23.13 -7.07
C VAL A 185 -2.34 -23.10 -8.51
N SER A 186 -3.56 -22.57 -8.70
CA SER A 186 -4.17 -22.34 -9.99
C SER A 186 -4.17 -20.85 -10.39
N ALA A 187 -4.50 -20.55 -11.63
CA ALA A 187 -4.74 -19.17 -12.07
C ALA A 187 -5.86 -18.47 -11.27
N VAL A 188 -6.85 -19.25 -10.81
CA VAL A 188 -7.93 -18.72 -9.95
C VAL A 188 -7.39 -18.32 -8.58
N ASP A 189 -6.41 -19.03 -8.03
CA ASP A 189 -5.78 -18.66 -6.76
C ASP A 189 -4.97 -17.35 -6.90
N VAL A 190 -4.27 -17.18 -8.02
CA VAL A 190 -3.57 -15.90 -8.35
C VAL A 190 -4.58 -14.76 -8.47
N ALA A 191 -5.69 -14.97 -9.14
CA ALA A 191 -6.77 -14.00 -9.28
C ALA A 191 -7.46 -13.71 -7.93
N ALA A 192 -7.64 -14.73 -7.06
CA ALA A 192 -8.20 -14.54 -5.72
C ALA A 192 -7.30 -13.65 -4.84
N ARG A 193 -5.97 -13.79 -5.01
CA ARG A 193 -5.04 -12.90 -4.32
C ARG A 193 -5.13 -11.45 -4.87
N ALA A 194 -5.25 -11.26 -6.18
CA ALA A 194 -5.47 -9.94 -6.77
C ALA A 194 -6.81 -9.33 -6.30
N PHE A 195 -7.86 -10.13 -6.19
CA PHE A 195 -9.14 -9.73 -5.60
C PHE A 195 -8.98 -9.26 -4.15
N ALA A 196 -8.26 -10.02 -3.31
CA ALA A 196 -8.01 -9.63 -1.92
C ALA A 196 -7.31 -8.27 -1.82
N VAL A 197 -6.33 -7.98 -2.69
CA VAL A 197 -5.67 -6.67 -2.77
C VAL A 197 -6.66 -5.57 -3.21
N SER A 198 -7.59 -5.87 -4.12
CA SER A 198 -8.58 -4.89 -4.57
C SER A 198 -9.53 -4.46 -3.45
N VAL A 199 -9.99 -5.40 -2.61
CA VAL A 199 -10.97 -5.12 -1.56
C VAL A 199 -10.36 -4.74 -0.20
N ILE A 200 -9.03 -4.77 -0.05
CA ILE A 200 -8.39 -4.51 1.25
C ILE A 200 -8.68 -3.11 1.82
N GLY A 201 -8.93 -2.12 0.97
CA GLY A 201 -9.35 -0.77 1.37
C GLY A 201 -10.84 -0.66 1.72
N GLY A 202 -11.66 -1.64 1.36
CA GLY A 202 -13.12 -1.68 1.50
C GLY A 202 -13.58 -2.85 2.37
N GLN A 203 -14.23 -3.85 1.78
CA GLN A 203 -14.74 -5.03 2.51
C GLN A 203 -13.67 -5.76 3.32
N GLY A 204 -12.43 -5.77 2.87
CA GLY A 204 -11.31 -6.37 3.59
C GLY A 204 -11.04 -5.75 4.97
N ARG A 205 -11.52 -4.52 5.23
CA ARG A 205 -11.47 -3.87 6.56
C ARG A 205 -12.62 -4.27 7.47
N ALA A 206 -13.75 -4.71 6.91
CA ALA A 206 -14.98 -5.03 7.63
C ALA A 206 -15.22 -6.54 7.77
N VAL A 207 -14.19 -7.36 7.61
CA VAL A 207 -14.31 -8.84 7.59
C VAL A 207 -14.91 -9.38 8.88
N ASP A 208 -14.50 -8.86 10.05
CA ASP A 208 -15.03 -9.28 11.35
C ASP A 208 -16.52 -8.89 11.48
N ASP A 209 -16.90 -7.71 11.02
CA ASP A 209 -18.25 -7.18 11.05
C ASP A 209 -19.19 -7.95 10.09
N ILE A 210 -18.68 -8.39 8.92
CA ILE A 210 -19.40 -9.26 7.98
C ILE A 210 -19.64 -10.64 8.62
N ALA A 211 -18.63 -11.21 9.28
CA ALA A 211 -18.72 -12.51 9.93
C ALA A 211 -19.64 -12.50 11.17
N ALA A 212 -19.72 -11.37 11.86
CA ALA A 212 -20.55 -11.18 13.05
C ALA A 212 -22.03 -10.93 12.74
N ALA A 213 -22.37 -10.51 11.51
CA ALA A 213 -23.73 -10.10 11.16
C ALA A 213 -24.73 -11.26 11.21
N GLN A 214 -25.62 -11.22 12.20
CA GLN A 214 -26.71 -12.18 12.39
C GLN A 214 -28.02 -11.45 12.70
N PRO A 215 -29.17 -11.94 12.20
CA PRO A 215 -30.47 -11.37 12.54
C PRO A 215 -30.79 -11.55 14.02
N PRO A 216 -31.55 -10.60 14.62
CA PRO A 216 -31.99 -10.74 16.02
C PRO A 216 -32.83 -12.02 16.23
N ALA A 217 -32.71 -12.62 17.42
CA ALA A 217 -33.52 -13.80 17.76
C ALA A 217 -35.02 -13.45 17.71
N ARG A 218 -35.83 -14.35 17.14
CA ARG A 218 -37.26 -14.13 16.90
C ARG A 218 -38.07 -13.75 18.17
N ALA A 219 -37.62 -14.20 19.35
CA ALA A 219 -38.24 -13.86 20.63
C ALA A 219 -38.02 -12.38 21.04
N ALA A 220 -36.89 -11.80 20.66
CA ALA A 220 -36.61 -10.38 20.95
C ALA A 220 -37.36 -9.42 19.99
N SER A 221 -37.72 -9.89 18.77
CA SER A 221 -38.47 -9.10 17.80
C SER A 221 -40.00 -9.01 18.17
N LEU A 222 -40.53 -10.00 18.88
CA LEU A 222 -41.94 -9.99 19.30
C LEU A 222 -42.17 -9.23 20.62
N ALA A 223 -41.15 -9.00 21.43
CA ALA A 223 -41.21 -8.26 22.69
C ALA A 223 -41.15 -6.71 22.49
N ALA A 224 -40.69 -6.25 21.34
CA ALA A 224 -40.75 -4.86 20.93
C ALA A 224 -42.11 -4.61 20.26
N GLY A 225 -43.14 -4.27 21.05
CA GLY A 225 -44.43 -3.83 20.51
C GLY A 225 -44.26 -2.69 19.51
N PRO A 226 -45.30 -2.36 18.68
CA PRO A 226 -45.19 -1.34 17.67
C PRO A 226 -44.91 0.00 18.35
N THR A 227 -43.66 0.40 18.37
CA THR A 227 -43.26 1.75 18.74
C THR A 227 -43.61 2.67 17.57
N THR A 228 -44.73 3.36 17.69
CA THR A 228 -45.14 4.49 16.82
C THR A 228 -44.25 5.71 17.14
N GLY A 229 -43.03 5.64 16.76
CA GLY A 229 -42.05 6.70 16.82
C GLY A 229 -40.75 6.23 16.13
N PRO A 230 -39.92 7.13 15.57
CA PRO A 230 -38.62 6.74 15.08
C PRO A 230 -37.86 6.11 16.26
N THR A 231 -37.70 4.79 16.26
CA THR A 231 -36.80 4.10 17.20
C THR A 231 -35.40 4.63 16.92
N THR A 232 -34.99 5.62 17.68
CA THR A 232 -33.58 5.98 17.82
C THR A 232 -32.92 4.74 18.41
N GLY A 233 -32.22 3.95 17.57
CA GLY A 233 -31.14 3.08 18.02
C GLY A 233 -30.22 3.90 18.94
N PRO A 234 -29.35 3.30 19.76
CA PRO A 234 -28.49 4.07 20.64
C PRO A 234 -27.89 5.20 19.83
N ALA A 235 -28.30 6.44 20.15
CA ALA A 235 -27.86 7.62 19.43
C ALA A 235 -26.36 7.70 19.57
N THR A 236 -25.66 7.19 18.58
CA THR A 236 -24.23 7.45 18.47
C THR A 236 -24.13 8.95 18.36
N ASP A 237 -23.46 9.59 19.31
CA ASP A 237 -23.16 11.02 19.23
C ASP A 237 -22.64 11.29 17.80
N PRO A 238 -23.25 12.22 17.04
CA PRO A 238 -22.83 12.53 15.68
C PRO A 238 -21.32 12.85 15.56
N ALA A 239 -20.74 13.47 16.59
CA ALA A 239 -19.32 13.76 16.64
C ALA A 239 -18.48 12.47 16.83
N ALA A 240 -18.92 11.57 17.70
CA ALA A 240 -18.28 10.26 17.89
C ALA A 240 -18.38 9.39 16.64
N ALA A 241 -19.51 9.38 15.95
CA ALA A 241 -19.69 8.67 14.68
C ALA A 241 -18.78 9.23 13.58
N ALA A 242 -18.67 10.55 13.48
CA ALA A 242 -17.78 11.23 12.55
C ALA A 242 -16.31 10.88 12.80
N GLU A 243 -15.88 10.86 14.05
CA GLU A 243 -14.52 10.50 14.42
C GLU A 243 -14.24 9.02 14.18
N ALA A 244 -15.15 8.13 14.53
CA ALA A 244 -15.03 6.70 14.26
C ALA A 244 -14.92 6.39 12.76
N ALA A 245 -15.70 7.10 11.93
CA ALA A 245 -15.59 6.97 10.47
C ALA A 245 -14.24 7.47 9.94
N ARG A 246 -13.73 8.62 10.45
CA ARG A 246 -12.35 9.06 10.11
C ARG A 246 -11.32 7.99 10.49
N ALA A 247 -11.40 7.47 11.71
CA ALA A 247 -10.48 6.48 12.24
C ALA A 247 -10.50 5.16 11.45
N PHE A 248 -11.65 4.78 10.89
CA PHE A 248 -11.77 3.59 10.02
C PHE A 248 -11.04 3.76 8.69
N PHE A 249 -11.01 4.97 8.12
CA PHE A 249 -10.33 5.26 6.86
C PHE A 249 -8.90 5.80 7.04
N ASP A 250 -8.45 5.98 8.28
CA ASP A 250 -7.07 6.41 8.54
C ASP A 250 -6.06 5.36 8.05
N THR A 251 -5.34 5.71 6.99
CA THR A 251 -4.35 4.83 6.35
C THR A 251 -3.17 4.52 7.27
N GLY A 252 -2.82 5.43 8.18
CA GLY A 252 -1.75 5.23 9.16
C GLY A 252 -2.01 4.07 10.11
N ARG A 253 -3.28 3.84 10.47
CA ARG A 253 -3.69 2.70 11.32
C ARG A 253 -3.50 1.33 10.68
N TYR A 254 -3.46 1.27 9.35
CA TYR A 254 -3.40 0.02 8.59
C TYR A 254 -2.02 -0.22 7.96
N ASP A 255 -1.01 0.46 8.46
CA ASP A 255 0.36 0.36 7.95
C ASP A 255 0.41 0.53 6.42
N MET A 256 -0.22 1.61 5.94
CA MET A 256 -0.25 1.97 4.52
C MET A 256 0.11 3.44 4.37
N GLY A 257 1.03 3.72 3.48
CA GLY A 257 1.43 5.08 3.19
C GLY A 257 2.36 5.14 1.97
N SER A 258 2.72 6.32 1.56
CA SER A 258 3.69 6.53 0.48
C SER A 258 4.04 8.01 0.36
N ASN A 259 5.17 8.29 -0.29
CA ASN A 259 5.46 9.57 -0.90
C ASN A 259 5.77 9.37 -2.39
N ALA A 260 5.37 10.29 -3.23
CA ALA A 260 5.85 10.34 -4.59
C ALA A 260 5.85 11.77 -5.13
N VAL A 261 6.88 12.11 -5.90
CA VAL A 261 6.96 13.37 -6.63
C VAL A 261 7.45 13.15 -8.05
N ALA A 262 6.77 13.79 -9.00
CA ALA A 262 7.20 13.95 -10.37
C ALA A 262 7.62 15.41 -10.60
N PHE A 263 8.79 15.65 -11.19
CA PHE A 263 9.26 16.95 -11.61
C PHE A 263 9.21 17.07 -13.13
N GLY A 264 8.66 18.18 -13.60
CA GLY A 264 8.56 18.50 -15.02
C GLY A 264 9.87 19.01 -15.61
N GLY A 265 10.02 18.91 -16.94
CA GLY A 265 11.23 19.30 -17.65
C GLY A 265 11.67 20.74 -17.41
N SER A 266 10.75 21.66 -17.09
CA SER A 266 11.07 23.05 -16.76
C SER A 266 11.90 23.22 -15.47
N THR A 267 11.92 22.21 -14.59
CA THR A 267 12.64 22.24 -13.31
C THR A 267 13.92 21.39 -13.32
N THR A 268 14.15 20.64 -14.38
CA THR A 268 15.27 19.69 -14.46
C THR A 268 16.45 20.25 -15.28
N ALA A 269 17.62 19.69 -15.08
CA ALA A 269 18.86 20.18 -15.73
C ALA A 269 18.86 19.95 -17.25
N ASN A 270 18.09 19.00 -17.75
CA ASN A 270 18.16 18.54 -19.14
C ASN A 270 16.81 18.54 -19.88
N GLY A 271 15.75 19.06 -19.26
CA GLY A 271 14.43 19.16 -19.88
C GLY A 271 13.61 17.85 -19.85
N HIS A 272 14.14 16.75 -19.31
CA HIS A 272 13.41 15.49 -19.11
C HIS A 272 12.75 15.44 -17.75
N GLY A 273 11.67 14.67 -17.60
CA GLY A 273 11.02 14.49 -16.31
C GLY A 273 11.86 13.69 -15.32
N LEU A 274 11.56 13.83 -14.03
CA LEU A 274 12.13 13.03 -12.95
C LEU A 274 11.03 12.48 -12.06
N LEU A 275 11.21 11.27 -11.49
CA LEU A 275 10.30 10.67 -10.53
C LEU A 275 11.06 10.16 -9.31
N LEU A 276 10.64 10.55 -8.11
CA LEU A 276 10.96 9.86 -6.86
C LEU A 276 9.72 9.17 -6.34
N GLY A 277 9.76 7.86 -6.19
CA GLY A 277 8.70 7.05 -5.59
C GLY A 277 9.19 6.35 -4.32
N ASN A 278 8.44 6.49 -3.24
CA ASN A 278 8.75 5.89 -1.93
C ASN A 278 7.48 5.37 -1.27
N PRO A 279 6.97 4.18 -1.66
CA PRO A 279 5.87 3.54 -0.97
C PRO A 279 6.28 3.07 0.42
N HIS A 280 5.39 3.24 1.40
CA HIS A 280 5.56 2.79 2.78
C HIS A 280 4.70 1.57 3.03
N TYR A 281 5.35 0.43 3.23
CA TYR A 281 4.71 -0.88 3.37
C TYR A 281 5.32 -1.69 4.50
N PRO A 282 4.63 -2.75 4.96
CA PRO A 282 5.20 -3.68 5.94
C PRO A 282 6.52 -4.29 5.46
N TRP A 283 7.48 -4.47 6.36
CA TRP A 283 8.75 -5.14 6.08
C TRP A 283 8.68 -6.65 6.20
N GLN A 284 7.52 -7.17 6.64
CA GLN A 284 7.21 -8.59 6.78
C GLN A 284 5.83 -8.89 6.18
N GLY A 285 5.53 -10.18 6.00
CA GLY A 285 4.23 -10.64 5.50
C GLY A 285 4.00 -10.45 3.99
N GLY A 286 2.78 -10.69 3.55
CA GLY A 286 2.42 -10.81 2.13
C GLY A 286 2.20 -9.51 1.38
N ARG A 287 2.13 -8.36 2.08
CA ARG A 287 1.97 -7.02 1.45
C ARG A 287 3.31 -6.35 1.16
N ARG A 288 4.31 -7.09 0.73
CA ARG A 288 5.63 -6.55 0.36
C ARG A 288 5.79 -6.44 -1.14
N PHE A 289 6.68 -5.55 -1.57
CA PHE A 289 7.16 -5.51 -2.93
C PHE A 289 8.28 -6.54 -3.16
N TRP A 290 8.40 -6.93 -4.41
CA TRP A 290 9.49 -7.72 -4.97
C TRP A 290 9.89 -7.08 -6.30
N GLN A 291 11.18 -6.86 -6.52
CA GLN A 291 11.68 -6.13 -7.68
C GLN A 291 11.98 -7.06 -8.85
N SER A 292 11.64 -6.65 -10.07
CA SER A 292 12.01 -7.37 -11.31
C SER A 292 12.00 -6.45 -12.53
N GLN A 293 12.57 -6.95 -13.62
CA GLN A 293 12.29 -6.44 -14.97
C GLN A 293 11.58 -7.53 -15.78
N GLN A 294 10.56 -7.13 -16.52
CA GLN A 294 9.70 -7.98 -17.32
C GLN A 294 9.79 -7.54 -18.78
N THR A 295 10.20 -8.44 -19.68
CA THR A 295 10.44 -8.11 -21.08
C THR A 295 9.79 -9.14 -22.03
N ILE A 296 8.93 -8.63 -22.94
CA ILE A 296 8.52 -9.29 -24.17
C ILE A 296 9.03 -8.40 -25.30
N PRO A 297 10.00 -8.85 -26.11
CA PRO A 297 10.61 -8.00 -27.13
C PRO A 297 9.59 -7.37 -28.09
N GLY A 298 9.70 -6.04 -28.25
CA GLY A 298 8.79 -5.27 -29.11
C GLY A 298 7.42 -4.94 -28.49
N GLU A 299 7.06 -5.50 -27.33
CA GLU A 299 5.74 -5.32 -26.73
C GLU A 299 5.78 -4.75 -25.31
N LEU A 300 6.61 -5.30 -24.44
CA LEU A 300 6.73 -4.90 -23.04
C LEU A 300 8.19 -4.88 -22.62
N ASN A 301 8.63 -3.82 -21.98
CA ASN A 301 9.89 -3.76 -21.26
C ASN A 301 9.73 -2.83 -20.06
N VAL A 302 9.55 -3.39 -18.87
CA VAL A 302 9.20 -2.66 -17.67
C VAL A 302 10.00 -3.18 -16.47
N SER A 303 10.56 -2.26 -15.66
CA SER A 303 11.28 -2.59 -14.42
C SER A 303 10.62 -1.90 -13.24
N GLY A 304 10.61 -2.57 -12.07
CA GLY A 304 10.07 -2.00 -10.86
C GLY A 304 9.65 -3.02 -9.82
N GLY A 305 8.78 -2.59 -8.90
CA GLY A 305 8.24 -3.40 -7.80
C GLY A 305 6.87 -3.98 -8.12
N SER A 306 6.72 -5.27 -7.86
CA SER A 306 5.46 -6.00 -7.87
C SER A 306 5.03 -6.31 -6.44
N LEU A 307 3.76 -6.14 -6.08
CA LEU A 307 3.25 -6.74 -4.85
C LEU A 307 3.35 -8.27 -4.96
N LEU A 308 3.78 -8.93 -3.88
CA LEU A 308 3.96 -10.39 -3.87
C LEU A 308 2.72 -11.12 -4.38
N GLY A 309 2.91 -12.11 -5.23
CA GLY A 309 1.83 -12.89 -5.85
C GLY A 309 1.07 -12.16 -6.95
N THR A 310 1.50 -10.96 -7.39
CA THR A 310 1.00 -10.32 -8.60
C THR A 310 1.96 -10.56 -9.76
N PRO A 311 1.44 -10.82 -10.97
CA PRO A 311 2.28 -11.14 -12.11
C PRO A 311 2.80 -9.91 -12.88
N VAL A 312 2.51 -8.70 -12.42
CA VAL A 312 2.80 -7.43 -13.12
C VAL A 312 3.63 -6.50 -12.24
N VAL A 313 4.37 -5.58 -12.86
CA VAL A 313 5.01 -4.46 -12.17
C VAL A 313 3.94 -3.43 -11.79
N ASN A 314 3.78 -3.17 -10.49
CA ASN A 314 2.80 -2.22 -9.99
C ASN A 314 3.34 -0.78 -9.99
N ILE A 315 4.58 -0.58 -9.56
CA ILE A 315 5.30 0.69 -9.46
C ILE A 315 6.61 0.52 -10.21
N GLY A 316 6.93 1.41 -11.15
CA GLY A 316 8.14 1.19 -11.94
C GLY A 316 8.38 2.22 -13.03
N PHE A 317 9.14 1.80 -14.02
CA PHE A 317 9.52 2.61 -15.16
C PHE A 317 9.78 1.75 -16.40
N ASN A 318 9.70 2.38 -17.55
CA ASN A 318 10.15 1.85 -18.83
C ASN A 318 11.05 2.87 -19.55
N GLU A 319 11.30 2.72 -20.84
CA GLU A 319 12.18 3.63 -21.60
C GLU A 319 11.66 5.08 -21.63
N LYS A 320 10.37 5.30 -21.40
CA LYS A 320 9.70 6.59 -21.66
C LYS A 320 8.97 7.18 -20.48
N VAL A 321 8.50 6.35 -19.56
CA VAL A 321 7.72 6.79 -18.40
C VAL A 321 8.22 6.16 -17.12
N ALA A 322 8.03 6.86 -16.01
CA ALA A 322 8.17 6.33 -14.66
C ALA A 322 6.93 6.72 -13.86
N TRP A 323 6.46 5.80 -12.98
CA TRP A 323 5.28 6.04 -12.16
C TRP A 323 5.42 5.43 -10.77
N SER A 324 4.72 6.03 -9.83
CA SER A 324 4.52 5.51 -8.49
C SER A 324 3.06 5.66 -8.10
N HIS A 325 2.66 4.92 -7.07
CA HIS A 325 1.34 5.04 -6.46
C HIS A 325 1.47 5.49 -5.01
N THR A 326 0.54 6.34 -4.58
CA THR A 326 0.35 6.67 -3.16
C THR A 326 -1.04 6.25 -2.73
N VAL A 327 -1.22 5.85 -1.47
CA VAL A 327 -2.55 5.56 -0.95
C VAL A 327 -3.40 6.81 -1.00
N ALA A 328 -4.58 6.71 -1.59
CA ALA A 328 -5.51 7.81 -1.82
C ALA A 328 -6.45 8.02 -0.64
N THR A 329 -6.96 9.24 -0.50
CA THR A 329 -7.95 9.62 0.53
C THR A 329 -9.39 9.35 0.13
N GLY A 330 -9.65 8.94 -1.10
CA GLY A 330 -11.00 8.62 -1.56
C GLY A 330 -11.61 7.47 -0.75
N THR A 331 -12.88 7.62 -0.36
CA THR A 331 -13.61 6.63 0.43
C THR A 331 -14.17 5.53 -0.48
N PRO A 332 -13.58 4.30 -0.48
CA PRO A 332 -13.86 3.29 -1.51
C PRO A 332 -15.19 2.55 -1.30
N VAL A 333 -15.92 2.86 -0.25
CA VAL A 333 -17.17 2.19 0.14
C VAL A 333 -18.24 3.20 0.56
N ASN A 334 -19.50 2.76 0.56
CA ASN A 334 -20.59 3.43 1.25
C ASN A 334 -21.48 2.41 1.95
N LEU A 335 -22.30 2.88 2.89
CA LEU A 335 -23.32 2.07 3.55
C LEU A 335 -24.70 2.37 3.00
N HIS A 336 -25.60 1.37 3.06
CA HIS A 336 -27.03 1.54 2.96
C HIS A 336 -27.68 1.13 4.27
N GLN A 337 -28.41 2.03 4.89
CA GLN A 337 -29.28 1.72 6.02
C GLN A 337 -30.55 1.10 5.49
N LEU A 338 -30.83 -0.13 5.90
CA LEU A 338 -31.99 -0.91 5.47
C LEU A 338 -33.15 -0.71 6.44
N THR A 339 -34.33 -0.47 5.93
CA THR A 339 -35.58 -0.62 6.67
C THR A 339 -36.06 -2.06 6.52
N LEU A 340 -36.17 -2.80 7.61
CA LEU A 340 -36.54 -4.22 7.58
C LEU A 340 -38.04 -4.45 7.56
N ASP A 341 -38.45 -5.58 6.96
CA ASP A 341 -39.82 -6.02 7.01
C ASP A 341 -40.19 -6.40 8.46
N PRO A 342 -41.24 -5.82 9.06
CA PRO A 342 -41.63 -6.13 10.43
C PRO A 342 -41.95 -7.63 10.65
N ALA A 343 -42.33 -8.36 9.60
CA ALA A 343 -42.66 -9.79 9.66
C ALA A 343 -41.43 -10.70 9.51
N ASP A 344 -40.33 -10.19 8.89
CA ASP A 344 -39.14 -10.97 8.60
C ASP A 344 -37.86 -10.09 8.66
N PRO A 345 -37.08 -10.13 9.74
CA PRO A 345 -35.86 -9.34 9.88
C PRO A 345 -34.76 -9.71 8.88
N THR A 346 -34.96 -10.73 8.05
CA THR A 346 -34.07 -11.10 6.93
C THR A 346 -34.58 -10.62 5.57
N ALA A 347 -35.66 -9.80 5.58
CA ALA A 347 -36.14 -9.09 4.42
C ALA A 347 -36.10 -7.57 4.68
N TYR A 348 -35.82 -6.78 3.62
CA TYR A 348 -35.78 -5.32 3.70
C TYR A 348 -36.66 -4.71 2.63
N LEU A 349 -37.13 -3.47 2.89
CA LEU A 349 -38.05 -2.76 2.01
C LEU A 349 -37.27 -1.89 1.02
N VAL A 350 -37.68 -1.92 -0.24
CA VAL A 350 -37.28 -0.94 -1.28
C VAL A 350 -38.55 -0.41 -1.96
N ASP A 351 -38.79 0.88 -1.89
CA ASP A 351 -40.03 1.53 -2.36
C ASP A 351 -41.27 0.83 -1.83
N GLY A 352 -41.26 0.43 -0.54
CA GLY A 352 -42.32 -0.27 0.13
C GLY A 352 -42.50 -1.75 -0.22
N LYS A 353 -41.63 -2.33 -1.09
CA LYS A 353 -41.68 -3.73 -1.50
C LYS A 353 -40.63 -4.53 -0.75
N PRO A 354 -40.97 -5.68 -0.17
CA PRO A 354 -39.99 -6.54 0.52
C PRO A 354 -39.07 -7.27 -0.46
N GLU A 355 -37.77 -7.25 -0.16
CA GLU A 355 -36.73 -8.03 -0.80
C GLU A 355 -36.02 -8.90 0.23
N LYS A 356 -35.85 -10.18 -0.08
CA LYS A 356 -35.16 -11.11 0.83
C LYS A 356 -33.66 -11.01 0.70
N MET A 357 -32.94 -11.03 1.82
CA MET A 357 -31.51 -11.18 1.87
C MET A 357 -31.10 -12.56 1.37
N THR A 358 -29.99 -12.65 0.64
CA THR A 358 -29.37 -13.92 0.26
C THR A 358 -28.58 -14.48 1.41
N ARG A 359 -28.89 -15.72 1.79
CA ARG A 359 -28.23 -16.46 2.83
C ARG A 359 -27.12 -17.32 2.25
N ARG A 360 -25.90 -17.21 2.77
CA ARG A 360 -24.74 -18.05 2.40
C ARG A 360 -24.21 -18.74 3.64
N GLN A 361 -24.29 -20.08 3.70
CA GLN A 361 -23.64 -20.84 4.77
C GLN A 361 -22.21 -21.12 4.37
N VAL A 362 -21.27 -20.77 5.23
CA VAL A 362 -19.83 -20.94 5.04
C VAL A 362 -19.29 -21.81 6.14
N SER A 363 -18.56 -22.89 5.79
CA SER A 363 -17.98 -23.85 6.73
C SER A 363 -16.46 -23.84 6.64
N VAL A 364 -15.80 -23.61 7.75
CA VAL A 364 -14.35 -23.51 7.89
C VAL A 364 -13.82 -24.67 8.69
N GLN A 365 -12.84 -25.39 8.15
CA GLN A 365 -12.12 -26.45 8.84
C GLN A 365 -11.16 -25.83 9.88
N VAL A 366 -11.05 -26.45 11.04
CA VAL A 366 -10.16 -26.00 12.11
C VAL A 366 -9.06 -27.02 12.39
N THR A 367 -8.01 -26.64 13.09
CA THR A 367 -6.90 -27.52 13.49
C THR A 367 -7.39 -28.72 14.30
N GLY A 368 -6.64 -29.82 14.22
CA GLY A 368 -6.91 -31.02 15.03
C GLY A 368 -8.08 -31.90 14.57
N GLY A 369 -8.64 -31.67 13.37
CA GLY A 369 -9.74 -32.50 12.84
C GLY A 369 -11.08 -32.33 13.57
N GLY A 370 -11.25 -31.22 14.30
CA GLY A 370 -12.52 -30.85 14.96
C GLY A 370 -13.65 -30.60 13.96
N SER A 371 -14.90 -30.56 14.45
CA SER A 371 -16.06 -30.22 13.61
C SER A 371 -15.87 -28.83 12.96
N PRO A 372 -16.22 -28.69 11.68
CA PRO A 372 -16.13 -27.38 10.98
C PRO A 372 -16.96 -26.31 11.70
N VAL A 373 -16.42 -25.10 11.75
CA VAL A 373 -17.18 -23.95 12.23
C VAL A 373 -18.00 -23.39 11.08
N THR A 374 -19.34 -23.40 11.22
CA THR A 374 -20.25 -22.91 10.20
C THR A 374 -20.86 -21.58 10.65
N ARG A 375 -20.90 -20.61 9.74
CA ARG A 375 -21.56 -19.30 9.90
C ARG A 375 -22.40 -18.98 8.69
N THR A 376 -23.49 -18.25 8.91
CA THR A 376 -24.31 -17.68 7.85
C THR A 376 -23.84 -16.26 7.59
N GLN A 377 -23.55 -15.94 6.34
CA GLN A 377 -23.35 -14.58 5.85
C GLN A 377 -24.63 -14.13 5.14
N TRP A 378 -24.99 -12.87 5.32
CA TRP A 378 -26.18 -12.28 4.76
C TRP A 378 -25.84 -11.20 3.76
N TRP A 379 -26.46 -11.29 2.58
CA TRP A 379 -26.17 -10.40 1.45
C TRP A 379 -27.47 -9.75 0.94
N THR A 380 -27.35 -8.50 0.55
CA THR A 380 -28.40 -7.70 -0.07
C THR A 380 -28.00 -7.33 -1.50
N ARG A 381 -28.86 -6.61 -2.22
CA ARG A 381 -28.50 -6.00 -3.51
C ARG A 381 -27.35 -5.00 -3.39
N TYR A 382 -27.16 -4.42 -2.20
CA TYR A 382 -26.13 -3.40 -1.93
C TYR A 382 -24.80 -3.99 -1.48
N GLY A 383 -24.76 -5.25 -1.07
CA GLY A 383 -23.58 -5.91 -0.55
C GLY A 383 -23.84 -6.73 0.72
N PRO A 384 -22.79 -7.16 1.45
CA PRO A 384 -22.95 -7.90 2.69
C PRO A 384 -23.53 -7.02 3.80
N VAL A 385 -24.32 -7.65 4.69
CA VAL A 385 -24.76 -7.03 5.94
C VAL A 385 -23.55 -6.96 6.89
N VAL A 386 -23.41 -5.83 7.60
CA VAL A 386 -22.33 -5.58 8.56
C VAL A 386 -22.89 -5.11 9.89
N THR A 387 -22.19 -5.41 11.00
CA THR A 387 -22.54 -4.99 12.36
C THR A 387 -21.74 -3.80 12.86
N GLY A 388 -20.80 -3.32 12.07
CA GLY A 388 -19.93 -2.19 12.37
C GLY A 388 -19.02 -1.83 11.21
N LEU A 389 -18.27 -0.75 11.38
CA LEU A 389 -17.03 -0.47 10.68
C LEU A 389 -15.93 -0.29 11.73
N GLY A 390 -15.41 -1.45 12.18
CA GLY A 390 -14.50 -1.52 13.31
C GLY A 390 -15.18 -1.20 14.65
N PRO A 391 -14.45 -1.26 15.77
CA PRO A 391 -15.02 -1.14 17.12
C PRO A 391 -15.58 0.25 17.43
N GLY A 392 -15.21 1.29 16.67
CA GLY A 392 -15.64 2.67 16.92
C GLY A 392 -16.98 3.04 16.31
N LEU A 393 -17.46 2.32 15.28
CA LEU A 393 -18.72 2.61 14.59
C LEU A 393 -19.64 1.38 14.59
N PRO A 394 -20.34 1.10 15.70
CA PRO A 394 -21.30 -0.02 15.77
C PRO A 394 -22.52 0.24 14.89
N LEU A 395 -22.98 -0.78 14.15
CA LEU A 395 -24.09 -0.77 13.22
C LEU A 395 -25.02 -1.96 13.52
N PRO A 396 -25.78 -1.90 14.64
CA PRO A 396 -26.51 -3.07 15.12
C PRO A 396 -27.62 -3.50 14.15
N TRP A 397 -27.72 -4.81 13.94
CA TRP A 397 -28.88 -5.40 13.27
C TRP A 397 -30.01 -5.55 14.28
N THR A 398 -31.03 -4.71 14.16
CA THR A 398 -32.22 -4.68 15.03
C THR A 398 -33.41 -5.33 14.34
N ALA A 399 -34.58 -5.33 14.99
CA ALA A 399 -35.82 -5.81 14.37
C ALA A 399 -36.29 -4.93 13.17
N GLY A 400 -35.92 -3.65 13.16
CA GLY A 400 -36.33 -2.70 12.12
C GLY A 400 -35.25 -2.17 11.22
N THR A 401 -33.97 -2.40 11.55
CA THR A 401 -32.84 -1.79 10.84
C THR A 401 -31.64 -2.73 10.75
N ALA A 402 -30.98 -2.73 9.60
CA ALA A 402 -29.66 -3.32 9.37
C ALA A 402 -28.86 -2.43 8.43
N TYR A 403 -27.58 -2.76 8.21
CA TYR A 403 -26.71 -1.98 7.34
C TYR A 403 -26.00 -2.90 6.33
N ALA A 404 -25.98 -2.49 5.07
CA ALA A 404 -25.27 -3.18 4.00
C ALA A 404 -24.07 -2.36 3.52
N LEU A 405 -22.94 -3.03 3.31
CA LEU A 405 -21.70 -2.40 2.85
C LEU A 405 -21.57 -2.55 1.34
N ASN A 406 -21.64 -1.44 0.62
CA ASN A 406 -21.34 -1.41 -0.80
C ASN A 406 -19.84 -1.13 -1.03
N ASP A 407 -19.18 -2.06 -1.71
CA ASP A 407 -17.80 -1.94 -2.16
C ASP A 407 -17.71 -2.26 -3.66
N PRO A 408 -17.58 -1.25 -4.53
CA PRO A 408 -17.48 -1.50 -5.97
C PRO A 408 -16.21 -2.28 -6.37
N ASN A 409 -15.19 -2.28 -5.52
CA ASN A 409 -13.97 -3.07 -5.75
C ASN A 409 -14.19 -4.58 -5.57
N ALA A 410 -15.29 -5.01 -4.96
CA ALA A 410 -15.71 -6.41 -4.95
C ALA A 410 -16.16 -6.92 -6.35
N ALA A 411 -16.38 -6.00 -7.30
CA ALA A 411 -16.63 -6.29 -8.71
C ALA A 411 -15.46 -5.89 -9.63
N ASN A 412 -14.25 -5.66 -9.06
CA ASN A 412 -13.10 -5.14 -9.78
C ASN A 412 -11.91 -6.12 -9.71
N LEU A 413 -11.57 -6.72 -10.85
CA LEU A 413 -10.36 -7.54 -11.01
C LEU A 413 -9.41 -6.94 -12.08
N ARG A 414 -9.54 -5.64 -12.37
CA ARG A 414 -8.83 -4.93 -13.45
C ARG A 414 -7.54 -4.22 -13.01
N GLY A 415 -7.21 -4.25 -11.71
CA GLY A 415 -6.03 -3.56 -11.18
C GLY A 415 -4.73 -3.98 -11.87
N SER A 416 -4.56 -5.28 -12.12
CA SER A 416 -3.38 -5.80 -12.83
C SER A 416 -3.40 -5.46 -14.34
N ASP A 417 -4.58 -5.36 -14.98
CA ASP A 417 -4.69 -4.84 -16.36
C ASP A 417 -4.25 -3.37 -16.42
N THR A 418 -4.62 -2.58 -15.43
CA THR A 418 -4.19 -1.19 -15.33
C THR A 418 -2.67 -1.10 -15.23
N ALA A 419 -2.04 -1.89 -14.36
CA ALA A 419 -0.59 -1.93 -14.22
C ALA A 419 0.10 -2.35 -15.53
N LEU A 420 -0.41 -3.37 -16.21
CA LEU A 420 0.10 -3.83 -17.50
C LEU A 420 -0.03 -2.74 -18.57
N ALA A 421 -1.18 -2.04 -18.62
CA ALA A 421 -1.41 -0.95 -19.57
C ALA A 421 -0.50 0.25 -19.31
N ILE A 422 -0.24 0.59 -18.03
CA ILE A 422 0.73 1.63 -17.66
C ILE A 422 2.14 1.20 -18.06
N GLY A 423 2.53 -0.05 -17.84
CA GLY A 423 3.84 -0.59 -18.24
C GLY A 423 4.13 -0.48 -19.74
N ARG A 424 3.09 -0.44 -20.57
CA ARG A 424 3.17 -0.23 -22.04
C ARG A 424 3.09 1.24 -22.47
N ALA A 425 2.75 2.16 -21.54
CA ALA A 425 2.60 3.58 -21.85
C ALA A 425 3.96 4.21 -22.23
N ARG A 426 3.92 5.25 -23.07
CA ARG A 426 5.12 5.95 -23.57
C ARG A 426 5.13 7.43 -23.24
N SER A 427 4.12 7.93 -22.54
CA SER A 427 3.99 9.32 -22.05
C SER A 427 3.05 9.35 -20.86
N VAL A 428 3.05 10.43 -20.10
CA VAL A 428 2.06 10.66 -19.02
C VAL A 428 0.63 10.68 -19.55
N THR A 429 0.42 11.16 -20.80
CA THR A 429 -0.88 11.04 -21.48
C THR A 429 -1.28 9.57 -21.69
N GLY A 430 -0.34 8.74 -22.14
CA GLY A 430 -0.58 7.31 -22.32
C GLY A 430 -0.91 6.59 -20.99
N ILE A 431 -0.30 7.01 -19.87
CA ILE A 431 -0.66 6.52 -18.54
C ILE A 431 -2.09 6.93 -18.19
N GLN A 432 -2.47 8.20 -18.41
CA GLN A 432 -3.82 8.66 -18.15
C GLN A 432 -4.87 7.91 -18.99
N ASP A 433 -4.56 7.66 -20.26
CA ASP A 433 -5.44 6.90 -21.16
C ASP A 433 -5.56 5.42 -20.72
N ALA A 434 -4.47 4.82 -20.20
CA ALA A 434 -4.50 3.49 -19.62
C ALA A 434 -5.44 3.44 -18.40
N LEU A 435 -5.29 4.40 -17.48
CA LEU A 435 -6.14 4.54 -16.30
C LEU A 435 -7.62 4.70 -16.66
N LYS A 436 -7.92 5.54 -17.66
CA LYS A 436 -9.30 5.74 -18.15
C LYS A 436 -9.90 4.48 -18.77
N ARG A 437 -9.14 3.78 -19.60
CA ARG A 437 -9.61 2.58 -20.32
C ARG A 437 -9.89 1.42 -19.39
N THR A 438 -9.07 1.22 -18.36
CA THR A 438 -9.15 0.03 -17.50
C THR A 438 -9.94 0.30 -16.22
N GLN A 439 -9.88 1.51 -15.69
CA GLN A 439 -10.52 1.91 -14.42
C GLN A 439 -10.41 0.81 -13.34
N GLY A 440 -9.17 0.33 -13.08
CA GLY A 440 -8.95 -0.84 -12.24
C GLY A 440 -8.27 -0.55 -10.90
N LEU A 441 -7.69 0.65 -10.67
CA LEU A 441 -6.99 0.95 -9.40
C LEU A 441 -8.01 1.13 -8.27
N PRO A 442 -7.87 0.39 -7.14
CA PRO A 442 -8.93 0.38 -6.12
C PRO A 442 -8.82 1.49 -5.08
N TRP A 443 -7.61 1.90 -4.69
CA TRP A 443 -7.40 2.76 -3.51
C TRP A 443 -6.10 3.57 -3.58
N VAL A 444 -5.57 3.85 -4.78
CA VAL A 444 -4.31 4.59 -4.94
C VAL A 444 -4.42 5.75 -5.93
N ASN A 445 -3.63 6.80 -5.69
CA ASN A 445 -3.28 7.83 -6.66
C ASN A 445 -2.19 7.31 -7.61
N THR A 446 -2.03 7.96 -8.74
CA THR A 446 -0.90 7.77 -9.67
C THR A 446 -0.14 9.07 -9.84
N ILE A 447 1.17 9.04 -9.61
CA ILE A 447 2.12 10.11 -9.85
C ILE A 447 3.10 9.62 -10.91
N ALA A 448 3.31 10.39 -11.97
CA ALA A 448 4.17 9.96 -13.08
C ALA A 448 4.92 11.11 -13.72
N ALA A 449 6.08 10.78 -14.30
CA ALA A 449 6.87 11.65 -15.18
C ALA A 449 7.22 10.92 -16.46
N ASP A 450 7.51 11.66 -17.54
CA ASP A 450 7.98 11.07 -18.78
C ASP A 450 9.27 11.72 -19.32
N SER A 451 9.88 11.03 -20.27
CA SER A 451 11.13 11.48 -20.89
C SER A 451 10.99 12.74 -21.74
N ALA A 452 9.77 13.22 -22.00
CA ALA A 452 9.51 14.48 -22.69
C ALA A 452 9.34 15.67 -21.71
N GLY A 453 9.40 15.40 -20.39
CA GLY A 453 9.28 16.43 -19.36
C GLY A 453 7.85 16.63 -18.85
N GLY A 454 6.91 15.77 -19.25
CA GLY A 454 5.53 15.80 -18.75
C GLY A 454 5.42 15.27 -17.32
N THR A 455 4.44 15.79 -16.56
CA THR A 455 4.06 15.32 -15.21
C THR A 455 2.58 14.99 -15.14
N LEU A 456 2.24 14.06 -14.25
CA LEU A 456 0.86 13.66 -13.96
C LEU A 456 0.70 13.38 -12.46
N PHE A 457 -0.33 13.95 -11.87
CA PHE A 457 -1.00 13.43 -10.69
C PHE A 457 -2.45 13.11 -11.07
N THR A 458 -2.95 11.96 -10.68
CA THR A 458 -4.39 11.65 -10.79
C THR A 458 -4.84 10.68 -9.72
N GLN A 459 -6.01 10.94 -9.15
CA GLN A 459 -6.69 10.06 -8.20
C GLN A 459 -7.68 9.14 -8.93
N SER A 460 -7.25 8.50 -10.04
CA SER A 460 -8.09 7.64 -10.86
C SER A 460 -8.31 6.28 -10.20
N GLN A 461 -9.10 6.26 -9.13
CA GLN A 461 -9.47 5.06 -8.37
C GLN A 461 -10.95 4.69 -8.58
N VAL A 462 -11.32 3.44 -8.30
CA VAL A 462 -12.71 2.97 -8.33
C VAL A 462 -13.42 3.39 -7.05
N LEU A 463 -14.30 4.38 -7.14
CA LEU A 463 -15.12 4.88 -6.03
C LEU A 463 -16.60 4.75 -6.34
N PRO A 464 -17.46 4.50 -5.33
CA PRO A 464 -18.90 4.55 -5.51
C PRO A 464 -19.31 5.96 -5.93
N ARG A 465 -20.27 6.06 -6.86
CA ARG A 465 -20.73 7.35 -7.41
C ARG A 465 -21.58 8.10 -6.40
N ILE A 466 -20.96 8.59 -5.36
CA ILE A 466 -21.54 9.43 -4.33
C ILE A 466 -21.22 10.89 -4.64
N THR A 467 -22.11 11.58 -5.35
CA THR A 467 -22.03 13.03 -5.51
C THR A 467 -22.45 13.73 -4.22
N ASP A 468 -21.97 14.96 -3.98
CA ASP A 468 -22.39 15.75 -2.81
C ASP A 468 -23.91 16.00 -2.81
N GLU A 469 -24.51 16.12 -4.02
CA GLU A 469 -25.95 16.22 -4.19
C GLU A 469 -26.67 14.94 -3.76
N LEU A 470 -26.20 13.76 -4.19
CA LEU A 470 -26.77 12.47 -3.78
C LEU A 470 -26.64 12.29 -2.26
N ALA A 471 -25.48 12.60 -1.70
CA ALA A 471 -25.24 12.54 -0.27
C ALA A 471 -26.20 13.46 0.51
N ALA A 472 -26.38 14.70 0.05
CA ALA A 472 -27.29 15.66 0.68
C ALA A 472 -28.77 15.17 0.66
N ARG A 473 -29.22 14.60 -0.46
CA ARG A 473 -30.60 14.17 -0.66
C ARG A 473 -30.92 12.82 0.01
N CYS A 474 -29.96 11.92 0.07
CA CYS A 474 -30.19 10.52 0.41
C CYS A 474 -29.53 10.03 1.71
N SER A 475 -28.70 10.86 2.37
CA SER A 475 -28.07 10.45 3.62
C SER A 475 -29.07 10.33 4.77
N THR A 476 -28.94 9.25 5.50
CA THR A 476 -29.58 9.07 6.81
C THR A 476 -28.96 10.03 7.85
N PRO A 477 -29.52 10.16 9.08
CA PRO A 477 -28.86 10.94 10.13
C PRO A 477 -27.41 10.57 10.37
N LEU A 478 -27.08 9.28 10.34
CA LEU A 478 -25.70 8.80 10.46
C LEU A 478 -24.84 9.29 9.28
N GLY A 479 -25.34 9.18 8.04
CA GLY A 479 -24.62 9.64 6.86
C GLY A 479 -24.39 11.16 6.86
N ARG A 480 -25.30 11.94 7.40
CA ARG A 480 -25.10 13.40 7.57
C ARG A 480 -23.97 13.75 8.55
N ALA A 481 -23.70 12.89 9.51
CA ALA A 481 -22.58 13.05 10.43
C ALA A 481 -21.24 12.56 9.81
N THR A 482 -21.26 11.41 9.13
CA THR A 482 -20.03 10.75 8.66
C THR A 482 -19.51 11.28 7.31
N TYR A 483 -20.39 11.67 6.38
CA TYR A 483 -19.99 12.10 5.04
C TYR A 483 -19.12 13.36 5.03
N PRO A 484 -19.49 14.47 5.70
CA PRO A 484 -18.61 15.64 5.76
C PRO A 484 -17.26 15.34 6.43
N ALA A 485 -17.27 14.45 7.40
CA ALA A 485 -16.09 14.12 8.20
C ALA A 485 -15.08 13.22 7.47
N SER A 486 -15.56 12.18 6.77
CA SER A 486 -14.72 11.09 6.22
C SER A 486 -15.04 10.75 4.76
N GLY A 487 -16.07 11.31 4.13
CA GLY A 487 -16.57 10.87 2.83
C GLY A 487 -17.45 9.62 2.89
N LEU A 488 -17.67 9.03 4.08
CA LEU A 488 -18.54 7.86 4.23
C LEU A 488 -20.01 8.26 4.15
N ALA A 489 -20.66 7.97 3.03
CA ALA A 489 -22.10 8.10 2.89
C ALA A 489 -22.82 6.90 3.52
N VAL A 490 -23.89 7.15 4.27
CA VAL A 490 -24.86 6.15 4.72
C VAL A 490 -26.20 6.52 4.12
N LEU A 491 -26.54 5.88 3.00
CA LEU A 491 -27.72 6.19 2.21
C LEU A 491 -28.97 5.46 2.74
N ASP A 492 -30.14 6.03 2.48
CA ASP A 492 -31.41 5.38 2.74
C ASP A 492 -31.64 4.25 1.73
N GLY A 493 -31.45 3.01 2.18
CA GLY A 493 -31.62 1.79 1.37
C GLY A 493 -33.07 1.43 1.07
N ALA A 494 -34.05 2.10 1.70
CA ALA A 494 -35.46 1.88 1.40
C ALA A 494 -35.97 2.68 0.19
N ARG A 495 -35.15 3.62 -0.32
CA ARG A 495 -35.50 4.51 -1.42
C ARG A 495 -34.77 4.15 -2.71
N GLY A 496 -35.52 3.75 -3.74
CA GLY A 496 -34.94 3.41 -5.06
C GLY A 496 -34.34 4.63 -5.78
N ASP A 497 -34.82 5.85 -5.54
CA ASP A 497 -34.28 7.10 -6.09
C ASP A 497 -32.91 7.50 -5.48
N CYS A 498 -32.47 6.77 -4.45
CA CYS A 498 -31.14 6.92 -3.85
C CYS A 498 -30.08 5.97 -4.47
N ALA A 499 -30.38 5.34 -5.59
CA ALA A 499 -29.42 4.54 -6.34
C ALA A 499 -28.24 5.39 -6.86
N LEU A 500 -27.03 4.79 -6.91
CA LEU A 500 -25.78 5.49 -7.25
C LEU A 500 -25.74 6.02 -8.70
N GLY A 501 -26.56 5.46 -9.60
CA GLY A 501 -26.50 5.79 -11.02
C GLY A 501 -25.21 5.30 -11.70
N SER A 502 -24.90 5.87 -12.86
CA SER A 502 -23.73 5.51 -13.66
C SER A 502 -23.27 6.70 -14.48
N ASP A 503 -21.97 6.95 -14.53
CA ASP A 503 -21.40 7.90 -15.48
C ASP A 503 -21.19 7.20 -16.85
N PRO A 504 -21.33 7.92 -17.98
CA PRO A 504 -21.27 7.31 -19.31
C PRO A 504 -19.91 6.66 -19.64
N ASP A 505 -18.82 7.17 -19.06
CA ASP A 505 -17.45 6.71 -19.25
C ASP A 505 -16.99 5.71 -18.17
N ALA A 506 -17.87 5.31 -17.24
CA ALA A 506 -17.56 4.32 -16.21
C ALA A 506 -17.52 2.90 -16.78
N VAL A 507 -16.50 2.12 -16.41
CA VAL A 507 -16.35 0.72 -16.85
C VAL A 507 -17.37 -0.21 -16.18
N GLN A 508 -17.85 0.15 -15.00
CA GLN A 508 -18.88 -0.61 -14.27
C GLN A 508 -19.95 0.32 -13.71
N PRO A 509 -21.20 -0.16 -13.51
CA PRO A 509 -22.25 0.63 -12.89
C PRO A 509 -21.92 1.02 -11.45
N GLY A 510 -22.51 2.11 -10.97
CA GLY A 510 -22.46 2.54 -9.58
C GLY A 510 -21.15 3.23 -9.17
N VAL A 511 -20.24 3.49 -10.10
CA VAL A 511 -18.97 4.20 -9.84
C VAL A 511 -18.87 5.50 -10.64
N PHE A 512 -18.03 6.41 -10.17
CA PHE A 512 -17.63 7.56 -10.97
C PHE A 512 -16.92 7.13 -12.25
N GLY A 513 -17.19 7.82 -13.34
CA GLY A 513 -16.39 7.71 -14.54
C GLY A 513 -15.00 8.32 -14.36
N PRO A 514 -13.98 7.83 -15.09
CA PRO A 514 -12.60 8.32 -14.95
C PRO A 514 -12.42 9.80 -15.30
N GLY A 515 -13.36 10.41 -16.03
CA GLY A 515 -13.36 11.84 -16.32
C GLY A 515 -13.62 12.72 -15.09
N LYS A 516 -14.10 12.15 -13.98
CA LYS A 516 -14.37 12.87 -12.72
C LYS A 516 -13.19 12.83 -11.74
N ALA A 517 -12.16 12.04 -12.04
CA ALA A 517 -11.01 11.89 -11.15
C ALA A 517 -10.22 13.20 -10.99
N PRO A 518 -9.91 13.65 -9.76
CA PRO A 518 -9.02 14.78 -9.53
C PRO A 518 -7.69 14.56 -10.24
N THR A 519 -7.31 15.52 -11.10
CA THR A 519 -6.13 15.36 -11.96
C THR A 519 -5.38 16.68 -12.10
N LEU A 520 -4.04 16.62 -12.08
CA LEU A 520 -3.11 17.69 -12.39
C LEU A 520 -2.13 17.20 -13.45
N ARG A 521 -1.90 18.01 -14.49
CA ARG A 521 -0.99 17.67 -15.59
C ARG A 521 -0.02 18.80 -15.91
N ASP A 522 1.13 18.39 -16.41
CA ASP A 522 2.13 19.30 -17.00
C ASP A 522 2.53 20.47 -16.08
N ALA A 523 2.43 20.22 -14.76
CA ALA A 523 2.86 21.16 -13.73
C ALA A 523 4.39 21.07 -13.53
N PRO A 524 5.03 22.11 -12.99
CA PRO A 524 6.45 22.07 -12.65
C PRO A 524 6.82 20.90 -11.72
N TYR A 525 5.89 20.53 -10.84
CA TYR A 525 5.93 19.30 -10.04
C TYR A 525 4.53 18.81 -9.74
N ALA A 526 4.42 17.51 -9.42
CA ALA A 526 3.24 16.89 -8.87
C ALA A 526 3.65 15.98 -7.72
N GLU A 527 3.14 16.24 -6.50
CA GLU A 527 3.50 15.57 -5.25
C GLU A 527 2.27 14.93 -4.61
N ASN A 528 2.43 13.81 -3.91
CA ASN A 528 1.45 13.32 -2.95
C ASN A 528 2.11 12.51 -1.84
N SER A 529 1.72 12.82 -0.61
CA SER A 529 2.12 12.16 0.63
C SER A 529 0.92 11.65 1.43
N ASN A 530 -0.06 11.05 0.73
CA ASN A 530 -1.29 10.43 1.24
C ASN A 530 -2.39 11.40 1.74
N ASP A 531 -2.24 12.69 1.53
CA ASP A 531 -3.36 13.63 1.68
C ASP A 531 -4.19 13.72 0.39
N SER A 532 -5.29 14.48 0.40
CA SER A 532 -6.15 14.66 -0.75
C SER A 532 -5.41 15.33 -1.93
N ALA A 533 -6.01 15.27 -3.10
CA ALA A 533 -5.48 15.88 -4.32
C ALA A 533 -5.22 17.39 -4.21
N TRP A 534 -5.82 18.06 -3.23
CA TRP A 534 -5.84 19.52 -3.11
C TRP A 534 -4.47 20.17 -3.29
N LEU A 535 -3.45 19.73 -2.55
CA LEU A 535 -2.10 20.28 -2.61
C LEU A 535 -1.11 19.38 -3.34
N ALA A 536 -1.56 18.65 -4.36
CA ALA A 536 -0.65 17.94 -5.25
C ALA A 536 0.35 18.88 -5.93
N ASN A 537 0.01 20.16 -6.00
CA ASN A 537 0.89 21.30 -6.30
C ASN A 537 0.37 22.51 -5.51
N ALA A 538 1.26 23.16 -4.76
CA ALA A 538 0.86 24.28 -3.90
C ALA A 538 0.50 25.55 -4.68
N GLU A 539 1.12 25.77 -5.85
CA GLU A 539 0.89 26.93 -6.72
C GLU A 539 -0.35 26.73 -7.61
N THR A 540 -0.75 25.48 -7.85
CA THR A 540 -1.93 25.12 -8.66
C THR A 540 -2.76 24.08 -7.95
N PRO A 541 -3.48 24.46 -6.87
CA PRO A 541 -4.26 23.51 -6.07
C PRO A 541 -5.37 22.86 -6.90
N VAL A 542 -5.55 21.55 -6.75
CA VAL A 542 -6.63 20.79 -7.40
C VAL A 542 -7.91 20.96 -6.58
N THR A 543 -8.96 21.46 -7.20
CA THR A 543 -10.24 21.75 -6.56
C THR A 543 -11.43 21.29 -7.42
N GLY A 544 -12.66 21.44 -6.93
CA GLY A 544 -13.88 21.16 -7.71
C GLY A 544 -14.25 19.69 -7.81
N TYR A 545 -13.80 18.85 -6.87
CA TYR A 545 -14.20 17.45 -6.77
C TYR A 545 -15.10 17.21 -5.56
N GLU A 546 -15.91 16.15 -5.63
CA GLU A 546 -16.85 15.72 -4.58
C GLU A 546 -16.12 15.33 -3.28
N ARG A 547 -16.78 15.51 -2.14
CA ARG A 547 -16.21 15.19 -0.81
C ARG A 547 -15.66 13.76 -0.69
N ILE A 548 -16.26 12.82 -1.38
CA ILE A 548 -15.82 11.41 -1.33
C ILE A 548 -14.38 11.21 -1.84
N TRP A 549 -13.86 12.09 -2.70
CA TRP A 549 -12.46 12.02 -3.18
C TRP A 549 -11.45 12.48 -2.14
N GLY A 550 -11.86 13.33 -1.19
CA GLY A 550 -10.99 13.83 -0.14
C GLY A 550 -11.41 15.22 0.35
N THR A 551 -10.66 15.76 1.31
CA THR A 551 -10.93 17.09 1.91
C THR A 551 -10.28 18.22 1.11
N LEU A 552 -10.93 19.39 1.13
CA LEU A 552 -10.40 20.67 0.66
C LEU A 552 -10.24 21.61 1.84
N ALA A 553 -9.30 22.54 1.77
CA ALA A 553 -9.10 23.62 2.74
C ALA A 553 -8.99 23.16 4.20
N THR A 554 -8.34 22.00 4.42
CA THR A 554 -8.08 21.42 5.75
C THR A 554 -6.58 21.30 6.01
N PRO A 555 -6.13 21.29 7.29
CA PRO A 555 -4.73 21.05 7.62
C PRO A 555 -4.21 19.76 6.97
N ARG A 556 -3.00 19.81 6.45
CA ARG A 556 -2.29 18.64 5.92
C ARG A 556 -1.53 17.93 7.05
N SER A 557 -1.23 16.67 6.86
CA SER A 557 -0.27 15.96 7.71
C SER A 557 1.08 16.68 7.68
N LEU A 558 1.88 16.54 8.74
CA LEU A 558 3.22 17.13 8.77
C LEU A 558 4.12 16.58 7.65
N ARG A 559 3.90 15.32 7.25
CA ARG A 559 4.65 14.70 6.15
C ARG A 559 4.27 15.31 4.79
N THR A 560 3.01 15.52 4.51
CA THR A 560 2.56 16.22 3.29
C THR A 560 3.06 17.67 3.30
N ARG A 561 2.94 18.36 4.44
CA ARG A 561 3.42 19.74 4.55
C ARG A 561 4.93 19.84 4.29
N GLY A 562 5.74 19.03 4.96
CA GLY A 562 7.19 19.00 4.77
C GLY A 562 7.57 18.60 3.35
N ALA A 563 6.86 17.63 2.76
CA ALA A 563 7.06 17.24 1.36
C ALA A 563 6.78 18.39 0.38
N VAL A 564 5.66 19.10 0.55
CA VAL A 564 5.32 20.26 -0.31
C VAL A 564 6.34 21.38 -0.15
N GLU A 565 6.79 21.67 1.08
CA GLU A 565 7.85 22.68 1.34
C GLU A 565 9.15 22.32 0.60
N ASP A 566 9.64 21.08 0.74
CA ASP A 566 10.87 20.59 0.11
C ASP A 566 10.76 20.59 -1.42
N VAL A 567 9.66 20.03 -1.94
CA VAL A 567 9.44 19.89 -3.38
C VAL A 567 9.28 21.24 -4.08
N SER A 568 8.54 22.19 -3.48
CA SER A 568 8.41 23.55 -3.99
C SER A 568 9.76 24.26 -4.01
N ALA A 569 10.58 24.11 -2.96
CA ALA A 569 11.92 24.68 -2.90
C ALA A 569 12.86 24.06 -3.96
N MET A 570 12.80 22.75 -4.16
CA MET A 570 13.54 22.06 -5.21
C MET A 570 13.13 22.54 -6.60
N ALA A 571 11.83 22.63 -6.88
CA ALA A 571 11.31 23.11 -8.17
C ALA A 571 11.72 24.57 -8.45
N ALA A 572 11.64 25.46 -7.44
CA ALA A 572 12.06 26.85 -7.54
C ALA A 572 13.57 27.01 -7.80
N ARG A 573 14.40 26.15 -7.23
CA ARG A 573 15.84 26.12 -7.48
C ARG A 573 16.15 25.72 -8.92
N GLY A 574 15.39 24.78 -9.47
CA GLY A 574 15.61 24.24 -10.80
C GLY A 574 16.90 23.40 -10.93
N GLY A 575 17.21 23.01 -12.16
CA GLY A 575 18.43 22.28 -12.49
C GLY A 575 18.52 20.87 -11.85
N LEU A 576 17.36 20.25 -11.58
CA LEU A 576 17.26 18.99 -10.85
C LEU A 576 17.80 17.79 -11.65
N THR A 577 18.37 16.85 -10.94
CA THR A 577 18.92 15.58 -11.43
C THR A 577 18.44 14.39 -10.59
N VAL A 578 18.69 13.15 -11.03
CA VAL A 578 18.44 11.95 -10.25
C VAL A 578 19.19 11.98 -8.90
N ALA A 579 20.37 12.61 -8.85
CA ALA A 579 21.13 12.74 -7.60
C ALA A 579 20.43 13.64 -6.58
N ASP A 580 19.67 14.65 -7.02
CA ASP A 580 18.85 15.47 -6.11
C ASP A 580 17.69 14.67 -5.52
N LEU A 581 17.08 13.76 -6.29
CA LEU A 581 16.06 12.84 -5.78
C LEU A 581 16.64 11.88 -4.74
N GLN A 582 17.85 11.37 -4.97
CA GLN A 582 18.55 10.50 -4.02
C GLN A 582 18.83 11.22 -2.70
N LYS A 583 19.23 12.50 -2.75
CA LYS A 583 19.44 13.34 -1.56
C LYS A 583 18.12 13.61 -0.83
N GLN A 584 17.04 13.90 -1.55
CA GLN A 584 15.72 14.13 -0.94
C GLN A 584 15.23 12.89 -0.18
N GLN A 585 15.46 11.69 -0.72
CA GLN A 585 15.06 10.45 -0.04
C GLN A 585 15.71 10.31 1.34
N PHE A 586 16.97 10.67 1.46
CA PHE A 586 17.76 10.55 2.69
C PHE A 586 18.09 11.89 3.36
N ALA A 587 17.31 12.94 3.05
CA ALA A 587 17.45 14.21 3.78
C ALA A 587 17.10 14.05 5.26
N ASN A 588 16.24 13.08 5.59
CA ASN A 588 15.80 12.71 6.93
C ASN A 588 15.38 13.90 7.80
N ARG A 589 15.00 15.05 7.16
CA ARG A 589 14.50 16.26 7.82
C ARG A 589 13.27 15.94 8.65
N VAL A 590 13.15 16.55 9.81
CA VAL A 590 12.03 16.38 10.73
C VAL A 590 11.16 17.63 10.75
N PRO A 591 10.10 17.74 9.93
CA PRO A 591 9.22 18.92 9.88
C PRO A 591 8.62 19.31 11.23
N ALA A 592 8.22 18.36 12.06
CA ALA A 592 7.78 18.64 13.42
C ALA A 592 8.86 19.33 14.27
N GLY A 593 10.13 18.91 14.08
CA GLY A 593 11.29 19.51 14.74
C GLY A 593 11.52 20.95 14.31
N ASP A 594 11.41 21.22 13.01
CA ASP A 594 11.55 22.58 12.47
C ASP A 594 10.49 23.53 13.01
N LEU A 595 9.26 23.03 13.19
CA LEU A 595 8.13 23.80 13.68
C LEU A 595 8.15 24.04 15.19
N ALA A 596 8.67 23.08 15.98
CA ALA A 596 8.38 23.06 17.40
C ALA A 596 9.62 22.90 18.32
N ALA A 597 10.73 22.32 17.85
CA ALA A 597 11.84 21.96 18.76
C ALA A 597 12.47 23.17 19.45
N ALA A 598 12.68 24.28 18.72
CA ALA A 598 13.29 25.48 19.29
C ALA A 598 12.38 26.14 20.37
N ASP A 599 11.08 26.20 20.13
CA ASP A 599 10.14 26.79 21.11
C ASP A 599 9.90 25.84 22.29
N ALA A 600 9.89 24.52 22.04
CA ALA A 600 9.84 23.51 23.10
C ALA A 600 11.08 23.59 24.01
N ALA A 601 12.27 23.79 23.42
CA ALA A 601 13.51 23.99 24.19
C ALA A 601 13.46 25.25 25.08
N LYS A 602 12.93 26.38 24.54
CA LYS A 602 12.73 27.62 25.33
C LYS A 602 11.74 27.41 26.47
N ALA A 603 10.58 26.79 26.17
CA ALA A 603 9.60 26.47 27.20
C ALA A 603 10.16 25.54 28.27
N CYS A 604 10.97 24.57 27.87
CA CYS A 604 11.67 23.66 28.78
C CYS A 604 12.67 24.41 29.68
N ALA A 605 13.49 25.28 29.12
CA ALA A 605 14.46 26.08 29.88
C ALA A 605 13.81 27.09 30.85
N ALA A 606 12.58 27.49 30.61
CA ALA A 606 11.82 28.38 31.47
C ALA A 606 11.17 27.67 32.69
N LEU A 607 11.24 26.35 32.77
CA LEU A 607 10.66 25.59 33.90
C LEU A 607 11.45 25.87 35.19
N PRO A 608 10.77 26.21 36.31
CA PRO A 608 11.42 26.50 37.57
C PRO A 608 12.27 25.32 38.07
N GLY A 609 13.57 25.57 38.30
CA GLY A 609 14.49 24.54 38.76
C GLY A 609 14.74 23.38 37.78
N GLY A 610 14.32 23.51 36.51
CA GLY A 610 14.42 22.42 35.52
C GLY A 610 13.50 21.24 35.82
N VAL A 611 12.44 21.41 36.60
CA VAL A 611 11.53 20.35 37.04
C VAL A 611 10.14 20.51 36.39
N ALA A 612 9.59 19.42 35.91
CA ALA A 612 8.21 19.33 35.40
C ALA A 612 7.46 18.20 36.10
N THR A 613 6.11 18.34 36.18
CA THR A 613 5.26 17.31 36.79
C THR A 613 4.76 16.34 35.72
N ALA A 614 5.04 15.05 35.88
CA ALA A 614 4.53 13.99 35.04
C ALA A 614 3.01 13.74 35.22
N SER A 615 2.40 12.96 34.33
CA SER A 615 0.97 12.64 34.35
C SER A 615 0.54 11.87 35.63
N ASP A 616 1.45 11.16 36.28
CA ASP A 616 1.25 10.46 37.55
C ASP A 616 1.48 11.34 38.80
N GLY A 617 1.74 12.65 38.62
CA GLY A 617 1.93 13.62 39.66
C GLY A 617 3.37 13.72 40.20
N ARG A 618 4.31 12.90 39.73
CA ARG A 618 5.70 12.92 40.18
C ARG A 618 6.47 14.10 39.56
N PRO A 619 7.31 14.82 40.35
CA PRO A 619 8.26 15.77 39.80
C PRO A 619 9.40 15.02 39.11
N VAL A 620 9.79 15.50 37.93
CA VAL A 620 10.87 14.93 37.11
C VAL A 620 11.82 16.04 36.70
N ASP A 621 13.13 15.84 36.93
CA ASP A 621 14.16 16.72 36.38
C ASP A 621 14.24 16.52 34.85
N VAL A 622 13.97 17.59 34.12
CA VAL A 622 13.99 17.62 32.66
C VAL A 622 15.13 18.47 32.09
N SER A 623 16.03 18.98 32.95
CA SER A 623 17.10 19.89 32.55
C SER A 623 18.03 19.33 31.49
N GLY A 624 18.39 18.02 31.59
CA GLY A 624 19.15 17.30 30.57
C GLY A 624 18.41 17.20 29.24
N ALA A 625 17.10 16.95 29.29
CA ALA A 625 16.26 16.88 28.10
C ALA A 625 16.11 18.25 27.39
N CYS A 626 16.06 19.35 28.15
CA CYS A 626 16.07 20.71 27.62
C CYS A 626 17.34 20.97 26.79
N ALA A 627 18.51 20.56 27.31
CA ALA A 627 19.78 20.69 26.60
C ALA A 627 19.81 19.86 25.29
N VAL A 628 19.26 18.63 25.32
CA VAL A 628 19.14 17.78 24.16
C VAL A 628 18.27 18.44 23.08
N LEU A 629 17.08 18.94 23.43
CA LEU A 629 16.19 19.65 22.49
C LEU A 629 16.86 20.90 21.89
N ALA A 630 17.60 21.65 22.66
CA ALA A 630 18.30 22.86 22.22
C ALA A 630 19.44 22.57 21.24
N GLY A 631 20.14 21.43 21.43
CA GLY A 631 21.28 21.01 20.61
C GLY A 631 20.94 20.07 19.46
N TRP A 632 19.67 19.63 19.33
CA TRP A 632 19.28 18.65 18.32
C TRP A 632 19.33 19.24 16.91
N ASP A 633 19.89 18.49 15.97
CA ASP A 633 20.06 18.82 14.55
C ASP A 633 18.77 18.79 13.72
N ARG A 634 17.65 18.36 14.30
CA ARG A 634 16.32 18.16 13.66
C ARG A 634 16.33 17.16 12.50
N SER A 635 17.25 16.22 12.57
CA SER A 635 17.38 15.13 11.63
C SER A 635 16.88 13.82 12.28
N ALA A 636 16.46 12.89 11.43
CA ALA A 636 16.20 11.49 11.76
C ALA A 636 17.28 10.56 11.16
N ASP A 637 18.53 11.03 11.11
CA ASP A 637 19.69 10.21 10.75
C ASP A 637 20.03 9.24 11.89
N THR A 638 20.66 8.12 11.56
CA THR A 638 21.00 7.10 12.57
C THR A 638 21.91 7.62 13.69
N GLY A 639 22.74 8.64 13.41
CA GLY A 639 23.59 9.31 14.39
C GLY A 639 22.93 10.45 15.17
N SER A 640 21.72 10.87 14.77
CA SER A 640 21.05 12.01 15.40
C SER A 640 20.75 11.77 16.87
N ARG A 641 21.09 12.77 17.71
CA ARG A 641 20.89 12.74 19.16
C ARG A 641 19.79 13.72 19.54
N GLY A 642 18.66 13.19 19.99
CA GLY A 642 17.44 13.95 20.31
C GLY A 642 16.23 13.53 19.47
N ALA A 643 16.40 12.84 18.31
CA ALA A 643 15.31 12.37 17.48
C ALA A 643 14.34 11.44 18.24
N LEU A 644 14.87 10.46 19.00
CA LEU A 644 14.07 9.57 19.84
C LEU A 644 13.29 10.33 20.91
N PHE A 645 13.98 11.23 21.62
CA PHE A 645 13.35 12.04 22.65
C PHE A 645 12.24 12.90 22.07
N PHE A 646 12.51 13.60 20.96
CA PHE A 646 11.53 14.48 20.33
C PHE A 646 10.33 13.71 19.78
N ASP A 647 10.49 12.52 19.19
CA ASP A 647 9.36 11.70 18.73
C ASP A 647 8.41 11.35 19.89
N ARG A 648 8.95 10.88 21.02
CA ARG A 648 8.14 10.52 22.19
C ARG A 648 7.47 11.75 22.82
N PHE A 649 8.21 12.84 22.97
CA PHE A 649 7.70 14.13 23.45
C PHE A 649 6.58 14.66 22.55
N TRP A 650 6.81 14.70 21.23
CA TRP A 650 5.86 15.23 20.26
C TRP A 650 4.55 14.46 20.25
N ARG A 651 4.62 13.14 20.26
CA ARG A 651 3.44 12.27 20.34
C ARG A 651 2.60 12.51 21.60
N LYS A 652 3.25 12.65 22.76
CA LYS A 652 2.57 12.93 24.03
C LYS A 652 1.94 14.33 24.03
N LEU A 653 2.68 15.31 23.55
CA LEU A 653 2.21 16.69 23.48
C LEU A 653 0.98 16.82 22.58
N THR A 654 1.05 16.29 21.37
CA THR A 654 -0.05 16.38 20.39
C THR A 654 -1.27 15.53 20.77
N ALA A 655 -1.09 14.43 21.48
CA ALA A 655 -2.20 13.62 22.00
C ALA A 655 -2.95 14.30 23.15
N SER A 656 -2.28 15.14 23.94
CA SER A 656 -2.84 15.78 25.13
C SER A 656 -3.22 17.25 24.96
N THR A 657 -2.78 17.91 23.88
CA THR A 657 -2.96 19.34 23.64
C THR A 657 -3.71 19.58 22.33
N PRO A 658 -4.93 20.12 22.36
CA PRO A 658 -5.67 20.45 21.15
C PRO A 658 -4.91 21.44 20.25
N ALA A 659 -5.09 21.32 18.94
CA ALA A 659 -4.38 22.17 17.97
C ALA A 659 -4.57 23.68 18.20
N LYS A 660 -5.74 24.10 18.69
CA LYS A 660 -6.04 25.52 19.02
C LYS A 660 -5.19 26.07 20.19
N ASP A 661 -4.74 25.21 21.08
CA ASP A 661 -3.92 25.57 22.24
C ASP A 661 -2.42 25.34 21.97
N LEU A 662 -2.13 24.53 20.98
CA LEU A 662 -0.77 24.14 20.57
C LEU A 662 -0.07 25.23 19.74
N TRP A 663 -0.82 25.95 18.89
CA TRP A 663 -0.27 26.87 17.90
C TRP A 663 -0.70 28.32 18.14
N LEU A 664 0.25 29.27 18.10
CA LEU A 664 -0.04 30.70 18.18
C LEU A 664 -0.64 31.23 16.86
N VAL A 665 -0.25 30.64 15.72
CA VAL A 665 -0.85 30.94 14.43
C VAL A 665 -1.66 29.72 13.99
N PRO A 666 -3.00 29.80 13.99
CA PRO A 666 -3.84 28.68 13.60
C PRO A 666 -3.75 28.41 12.11
N PHE A 667 -4.29 27.26 11.66
CA PHE A 667 -4.41 26.92 10.25
C PHE A 667 -5.23 27.96 9.49
N SER A 668 -4.75 28.31 8.29
CA SER A 668 -5.43 29.17 7.32
C SER A 668 -5.44 28.51 5.94
N ALA A 669 -6.61 28.34 5.36
CA ALA A 669 -6.73 27.83 3.99
C ALA A 669 -6.11 28.77 2.93
N ALA A 670 -5.90 30.05 3.28
CA ALA A 670 -5.21 31.01 2.41
C ALA A 670 -3.66 30.88 2.46
N ASP A 671 -3.13 30.22 3.51
CA ASP A 671 -1.71 29.90 3.64
C ASP A 671 -1.53 28.47 4.17
N PRO A 672 -1.95 27.47 3.38
CA PRO A 672 -2.13 26.10 3.88
C PRO A 672 -0.80 25.38 4.14
N VAL A 673 0.26 25.76 3.44
CA VAL A 673 1.58 25.13 3.59
C VAL A 673 2.31 25.64 4.82
N ARG A 674 2.21 26.96 5.13
CA ARG A 674 2.96 27.57 6.25
C ARG A 674 2.16 27.67 7.54
N THR A 675 0.90 27.22 7.57
CA THR A 675 0.06 27.23 8.78
C THR A 675 -0.50 25.83 9.07
N PRO A 676 -0.70 25.49 10.38
CA PRO A 676 -0.41 26.27 11.59
C PRO A 676 1.09 26.39 11.84
N ARG A 677 1.51 27.37 12.69
CA ARG A 677 2.91 27.56 13.05
C ARG A 677 3.08 28.24 14.41
N THR A 678 4.33 28.26 14.88
CA THR A 678 4.79 28.85 16.14
C THR A 678 4.16 28.14 17.33
N LEU A 679 4.91 27.22 17.93
CA LEU A 679 4.47 26.47 19.10
C LEU A 679 4.17 27.47 20.25
N ASN A 680 3.01 27.33 20.87
CA ASN A 680 2.65 28.10 22.04
C ASN A 680 3.48 27.61 23.26
N GLN A 681 4.50 28.37 23.63
CA GLN A 681 5.38 28.02 24.74
C GLN A 681 4.65 27.94 26.11
N ALA A 682 3.47 28.57 26.23
CA ALA A 682 2.61 28.48 27.38
C ALA A 682 1.59 27.33 27.34
N ALA A 683 1.65 26.45 26.33
CA ALA A 683 0.72 25.33 26.22
C ALA A 683 0.87 24.40 27.44
N PRO A 684 -0.24 24.08 28.15
CA PRO A 684 -0.18 23.40 29.45
C PRO A 684 0.33 21.95 29.36
N GLY A 685 0.37 21.37 28.17
CA GLY A 685 0.85 20.02 27.96
C GLY A 685 2.38 19.88 27.87
N ILE A 686 3.14 20.96 27.63
CA ILE A 686 4.57 20.87 27.31
C ILE A 686 5.36 20.27 28.50
N GLY A 687 5.24 20.83 29.67
CA GLY A 687 5.98 20.34 30.86
C GLY A 687 5.63 18.89 31.17
N ARG A 688 4.35 18.53 31.11
CA ARG A 688 3.90 17.14 31.31
C ARG A 688 4.49 16.19 30.29
N ALA A 689 4.42 16.54 29.01
CA ALA A 689 4.95 15.71 27.92
C ALA A 689 6.47 15.50 28.03
N LEU A 690 7.22 16.55 28.50
CA LEU A 690 8.64 16.44 28.79
C LEU A 690 8.91 15.45 29.91
N ALA A 691 8.22 15.63 31.06
CA ALA A 691 8.38 14.77 32.23
C ALA A 691 8.02 13.31 31.93
N ASP A 692 6.89 13.08 31.29
CA ASP A 692 6.45 11.73 30.90
C ASP A 692 7.43 11.07 29.91
N THR A 693 8.05 11.84 29.04
CA THR A 693 9.05 11.32 28.09
C THR A 693 10.35 10.94 28.78
N VAL A 694 10.86 11.80 29.67
CA VAL A 694 12.06 11.48 30.45
C VAL A 694 11.83 10.23 31.30
N ALA A 695 10.67 10.14 31.96
CA ALA A 695 10.33 8.99 32.79
C ALA A 695 10.19 7.70 31.97
N GLU A 696 9.53 7.78 30.79
CA GLU A 696 9.34 6.63 29.91
C GLU A 696 10.66 6.10 29.35
N LEU A 697 11.51 6.97 28.80
CA LEU A 697 12.81 6.59 28.26
C LEU A 697 13.73 6.07 29.36
N GLY A 698 13.75 6.75 30.54
CA GLY A 698 14.52 6.30 31.69
C GLY A 698 14.11 4.91 32.18
N ALA A 699 12.81 4.61 32.22
CA ALA A 699 12.31 3.27 32.57
C ALA A 699 12.75 2.18 31.56
N ALA A 700 12.98 2.55 30.31
CA ALA A 700 13.51 1.66 29.28
C ALA A 700 15.06 1.65 29.21
N GLY A 701 15.76 2.40 30.08
CA GLY A 701 17.22 2.52 30.07
C GLY A 701 17.76 3.31 28.88
N ILE A 702 16.94 4.16 28.26
CA ILE A 702 17.29 4.95 27.06
C ILE A 702 17.62 6.38 27.51
N ALA A 703 18.83 6.85 27.23
CA ALA A 703 19.21 8.23 27.50
C ALA A 703 18.48 9.21 26.56
N PRO A 704 18.13 10.43 27.02
CA PRO A 704 17.48 11.42 26.15
C PRO A 704 18.28 11.78 24.89
N ASP A 705 19.61 11.70 24.96
CA ASP A 705 20.54 11.95 23.87
C ASP A 705 21.02 10.67 23.16
N ALA A 706 20.34 9.53 23.35
CA ALA A 706 20.71 8.29 22.67
C ALA A 706 20.64 8.47 21.15
N PRO A 707 21.63 7.97 20.37
CA PRO A 707 21.58 8.03 18.92
C PRO A 707 20.40 7.23 18.38
N LEU A 708 19.70 7.75 17.36
CA LEU A 708 18.52 7.11 16.79
C LEU A 708 18.78 5.66 16.41
N GLY A 709 19.88 5.37 15.70
CA GLY A 709 20.22 4.04 15.18
C GLY A 709 20.52 2.97 16.25
N GLU A 710 20.71 3.35 17.50
CA GLU A 710 20.81 2.38 18.60
C GLU A 710 19.45 1.77 18.95
N HIS A 711 18.35 2.43 18.61
CA HIS A 711 16.98 2.02 18.95
C HIS A 711 16.07 1.85 17.74
N GLN A 712 16.40 2.42 16.58
CA GLN A 712 15.69 2.21 15.33
C GLN A 712 16.54 1.31 14.42
N PHE A 713 16.23 0.02 14.41
CA PHE A 713 17.05 -1.02 13.77
C PHE A 713 16.21 -2.21 13.28
N VAL A 714 16.85 -3.08 12.50
CA VAL A 714 16.39 -4.46 12.21
C VAL A 714 17.53 -5.45 12.42
N VAL A 715 17.19 -6.68 12.76
CA VAL A 715 18.16 -7.78 12.85
C VAL A 715 18.04 -8.63 11.59
N ARG A 716 19.13 -8.72 10.83
CA ARG A 716 19.20 -9.54 9.61
C ARG A 716 20.48 -10.39 9.61
N GLY A 717 20.32 -11.71 9.49
CA GLY A 717 21.46 -12.62 9.53
C GLY A 717 22.31 -12.50 10.81
N GLY A 718 21.66 -12.24 11.96
CA GLY A 718 22.33 -12.01 13.25
C GLY A 718 23.00 -10.62 13.41
N GLN A 719 22.93 -9.76 12.40
CA GLN A 719 23.49 -8.41 12.45
C GLN A 719 22.39 -7.38 12.76
N ARG A 720 22.65 -6.50 13.73
CA ARG A 720 21.81 -5.34 14.01
C ARG A 720 22.18 -4.22 13.03
N LEU A 721 21.26 -3.85 12.17
CA LEU A 721 21.41 -2.82 11.16
C LEU A 721 20.60 -1.59 11.57
N PRO A 722 21.22 -0.44 11.82
CA PRO A 722 20.50 0.80 12.11
C PRO A 722 19.70 1.24 10.87
N VAL A 723 18.55 1.86 11.09
CA VAL A 723 17.63 2.27 10.02
C VAL A 723 17.43 3.77 10.07
N PRO A 724 17.84 4.54 9.03
CA PRO A 724 17.59 5.99 8.96
C PRO A 724 16.14 6.29 8.60
N GLY A 725 15.66 7.49 8.96
CA GLY A 725 14.29 7.96 8.72
C GLY A 725 13.50 8.10 10.01
N GLY A 726 12.27 8.59 9.90
CA GLY A 726 11.46 8.88 11.09
C GLY A 726 9.98 8.64 10.87
N THR A 727 9.20 8.82 11.93
CA THR A 727 7.80 8.43 12.00
C THR A 727 6.87 9.38 11.25
N GLU A 728 5.64 8.93 10.98
CA GLU A 728 4.55 9.75 10.42
C GLU A 728 4.29 11.00 11.29
N ALA A 729 4.33 10.84 12.63
CA ALA A 729 4.08 11.92 13.57
C ALA A 729 5.14 13.04 13.48
N LEU A 730 6.35 12.70 13.09
CA LEU A 730 7.45 13.64 12.85
C LEU A 730 7.39 14.31 11.49
N GLY A 731 6.64 13.74 10.54
CA GLY A 731 6.50 14.26 9.19
C GLY A 731 7.68 13.93 8.26
N VAL A 732 8.49 12.92 8.57
CA VAL A 732 9.69 12.59 7.79
C VAL A 732 9.31 11.94 6.45
N TRP A 733 9.94 12.40 5.35
CA TRP A 733 9.78 11.83 4.01
C TRP A 733 10.16 10.35 3.96
N ASN A 734 11.36 10.02 4.45
CA ASN A 734 11.81 8.64 4.64
C ASN A 734 11.12 8.05 5.87
N LYS A 735 9.84 7.69 5.71
CA LYS A 735 9.01 7.20 6.82
C LYS A 735 9.48 5.84 7.29
N ILE A 736 9.70 5.73 8.61
CA ILE A 736 10.07 4.49 9.31
C ILE A 736 9.25 4.40 10.60
N GLU A 737 8.67 3.23 10.87
CA GLU A 737 7.94 2.95 12.11
C GLU A 737 8.54 1.76 12.84
N ALA A 738 8.96 2.02 14.07
CA ALA A 738 9.22 1.02 15.10
C ALA A 738 8.27 1.33 16.25
N PRO A 739 7.19 0.57 16.47
CA PRO A 739 6.20 0.90 17.49
C PRO A 739 6.82 0.80 18.89
N TRP A 740 6.52 1.77 19.76
CA TRP A 740 6.96 1.74 21.15
C TRP A 740 6.31 0.57 21.89
N ASN A 741 7.12 -0.21 22.59
CA ASN A 741 6.68 -1.31 23.45
C ASN A 741 7.42 -1.28 24.78
N ALA A 742 6.80 -0.72 25.81
CA ALA A 742 7.40 -0.63 27.13
C ALA A 742 7.76 -2.02 27.73
N ALA A 743 6.95 -3.05 27.48
CA ALA A 743 7.21 -4.40 27.94
C ALA A 743 8.43 -5.05 27.27
N ALA A 744 8.77 -4.61 26.06
CA ALA A 744 9.95 -5.04 25.33
C ALA A 744 11.19 -4.14 25.60
N GLY A 745 11.10 -3.21 26.57
CA GLY A 745 12.20 -2.32 26.91
C GLY A 745 12.38 -1.15 25.94
N GLY A 746 11.33 -0.74 25.22
CA GLY A 746 11.37 0.43 24.36
C GLY A 746 11.00 0.15 22.91
N TYR A 747 11.94 0.21 21.98
CA TYR A 747 11.69 0.00 20.56
C TYR A 747 12.02 -1.45 20.14
N PRO A 748 11.04 -2.19 19.61
CA PRO A 748 11.31 -3.41 18.84
C PRO A 748 11.94 -3.09 17.48
N GLU A 749 12.16 -4.13 16.67
CA GLU A 749 12.62 -3.92 15.30
C GLU A 749 11.65 -3.07 14.47
N VAL A 750 12.19 -2.36 13.47
CA VAL A 750 11.40 -1.68 12.44
C VAL A 750 10.53 -2.70 11.72
N VAL A 751 9.24 -2.40 11.62
CA VAL A 751 8.24 -3.31 11.02
C VAL A 751 7.59 -2.74 9.75
N HIS A 752 7.73 -1.42 9.51
CA HIS A 752 7.01 -0.72 8.45
C HIS A 752 7.76 0.56 8.02
N GLY A 753 7.58 0.99 6.78
CA GLY A 753 8.10 2.24 6.27
C GLY A 753 8.51 2.15 4.80
N SER A 754 9.47 2.99 4.40
CA SER A 754 10.07 2.98 3.08
C SER A 754 10.37 1.55 2.63
N SER A 755 9.94 1.19 1.40
CA SER A 755 9.94 -0.20 0.94
C SER A 755 10.61 -0.37 -0.43
N HIS A 756 9.89 -0.23 -1.55
CA HIS A 756 10.49 -0.18 -2.88
C HIS A 756 10.69 1.27 -3.31
N ILE A 757 11.87 1.81 -3.05
CA ILE A 757 12.21 3.19 -3.40
C ILE A 757 12.78 3.22 -4.82
N GLN A 758 12.37 4.22 -5.62
CA GLN A 758 12.93 4.44 -6.96
C GLN A 758 13.13 5.93 -7.24
N ALA A 759 14.30 6.29 -7.74
CA ALA A 759 14.65 7.60 -8.30
C ALA A 759 14.97 7.41 -9.78
N VAL A 760 14.15 7.96 -10.66
CA VAL A 760 14.19 7.71 -12.11
C VAL A 760 14.23 9.01 -12.88
N GLY A 761 15.03 9.04 -13.93
CA GLY A 761 15.11 10.14 -14.91
C GLY A 761 15.66 9.64 -16.25
N TRP A 762 15.89 10.56 -17.16
CA TRP A 762 16.45 10.30 -18.48
C TRP A 762 17.58 11.30 -18.79
N ASP A 763 18.59 10.86 -19.51
CA ASP A 763 19.75 11.68 -19.92
C ASP A 763 19.77 11.97 -21.44
N GLY A 764 18.65 11.70 -22.12
CA GLY A 764 18.54 11.80 -23.58
C GLY A 764 18.98 10.52 -24.30
N GLY A 765 19.57 9.54 -23.60
CA GLY A 765 19.88 8.22 -24.11
C GLY A 765 18.62 7.34 -24.27
N ARG A 766 18.84 6.11 -24.76
CA ARG A 766 17.75 5.13 -24.89
C ARG A 766 17.34 4.50 -23.55
N CYS A 767 18.25 4.50 -22.57
CA CYS A 767 18.06 3.84 -21.29
C CYS A 767 17.66 4.88 -20.23
N PRO A 768 16.68 4.59 -19.37
CA PRO A 768 16.41 5.40 -18.20
C PRO A 768 17.60 5.35 -17.22
N VAL A 769 17.84 6.44 -16.50
CA VAL A 769 18.75 6.53 -15.39
C VAL A 769 17.96 6.23 -14.12
N ALA A 770 18.12 5.03 -13.55
CA ALA A 770 17.34 4.60 -12.40
C ALA A 770 18.23 4.14 -11.22
N ARG A 771 17.81 4.53 -10.02
CA ARG A 771 18.35 4.10 -8.74
C ARG A 771 17.21 3.52 -7.92
N THR A 772 17.41 2.33 -7.37
CA THR A 772 16.36 1.63 -6.61
C THR A 772 16.90 1.10 -5.29
N LEU A 773 15.98 0.87 -4.34
CA LEU A 773 16.24 0.14 -3.10
C LEU A 773 15.00 -0.64 -2.71
N LEU A 774 15.17 -1.91 -2.40
CA LEU A 774 14.17 -2.73 -1.73
C LEU A 774 14.63 -2.93 -0.27
N THR A 775 14.15 -2.08 0.62
CA THR A 775 14.71 -1.85 1.96
C THR A 775 14.88 -3.10 2.83
N TYR A 776 14.06 -4.11 2.62
CA TYR A 776 14.08 -5.38 3.35
C TYR A 776 14.70 -6.54 2.53
N GLY A 777 15.30 -6.26 1.37
CA GLY A 777 15.92 -7.27 0.49
C GLY A 777 14.94 -8.00 -0.42
N GLN A 778 15.49 -8.68 -1.41
CA GLN A 778 14.73 -9.37 -2.45
C GLN A 778 14.10 -10.68 -1.92
N SER A 779 14.76 -11.39 -1.04
CA SER A 779 14.31 -12.68 -0.51
C SER A 779 13.80 -12.59 0.93
N SER A 780 12.73 -13.36 1.25
CA SER A 780 12.29 -13.56 2.63
C SER A 780 13.02 -14.71 3.34
N ASN A 781 13.72 -15.55 2.58
CA ASN A 781 14.44 -16.70 3.12
C ASN A 781 15.75 -16.24 3.80
N PRO A 782 15.91 -16.44 5.12
CA PRO A 782 17.13 -16.03 5.84
C PRO A 782 18.40 -16.74 5.36
N ASN A 783 18.28 -17.84 4.63
CA ASN A 783 19.39 -18.57 4.03
C ASN A 783 19.80 -18.01 2.65
N SER A 784 19.07 -17.04 2.10
CA SER A 784 19.39 -16.38 0.84
C SER A 784 20.45 -15.29 1.05
N PRO A 785 21.42 -15.12 0.14
CA PRO A 785 22.34 -13.98 0.16
C PRO A 785 21.61 -12.64 -0.02
N HIS A 786 20.39 -12.66 -0.60
CA HIS A 786 19.57 -11.49 -0.88
C HIS A 786 18.50 -11.21 0.20
N TYR A 787 18.69 -11.80 1.39
CA TYR A 787 17.83 -11.54 2.56
C TYR A 787 18.12 -10.19 3.24
N ALA A 788 19.40 -9.75 3.22
CA ALA A 788 19.84 -8.58 3.97
C ALA A 788 20.72 -7.60 3.18
N ASP A 789 21.08 -7.90 1.95
CA ASP A 789 22.03 -7.12 1.16
C ASP A 789 21.53 -5.70 0.88
N GLN A 790 20.30 -5.51 0.43
CA GLN A 790 19.72 -4.19 0.21
C GLN A 790 19.35 -3.50 1.53
N THR A 791 19.04 -4.23 2.61
CA THR A 791 18.86 -3.63 3.94
C THR A 791 20.15 -2.97 4.44
N ARG A 792 21.32 -3.60 4.19
CA ARG A 792 22.62 -2.97 4.49
C ARG A 792 22.87 -1.73 3.64
N LEU A 793 22.50 -1.73 2.37
CA LEU A 793 22.61 -0.54 1.52
C LEU A 793 21.70 0.58 2.04
N PHE A 794 20.46 0.28 2.41
CA PHE A 794 19.53 1.25 2.98
C PHE A 794 20.04 1.84 4.30
N SER A 795 20.57 1.00 5.19
CA SER A 795 21.23 1.42 6.44
C SER A 795 22.42 2.37 6.22
N GLN A 796 23.05 2.31 5.04
CA GLN A 796 24.18 3.12 4.65
C GLN A 796 23.80 4.24 3.66
N GLU A 797 22.51 4.43 3.39
CA GLU A 797 21.95 5.41 2.43
C GLU A 797 22.52 5.24 1.01
N ARG A 798 22.88 4.02 0.65
CA ARG A 798 23.45 3.65 -0.65
C ARG A 798 22.37 3.04 -1.55
N TRP A 799 22.52 3.29 -2.85
CA TRP A 799 21.55 2.89 -3.86
C TRP A 799 22.06 1.76 -4.75
N VAL A 800 21.13 0.95 -5.24
CA VAL A 800 21.37 0.02 -6.34
C VAL A 800 21.20 0.77 -7.66
N THR A 801 22.17 0.64 -8.57
CA THR A 801 21.99 1.05 -9.96
C THR A 801 21.13 0.01 -10.67
N SER A 802 19.89 0.40 -11.03
CA SER A 802 18.98 -0.50 -11.73
C SER A 802 19.43 -0.65 -13.18
N ARG A 803 19.77 -1.87 -13.58
CA ARG A 803 20.11 -2.20 -14.97
C ARG A 803 18.82 -2.36 -15.76
N PHE A 804 18.72 -1.67 -16.89
CA PHE A 804 17.51 -1.69 -17.70
C PHE A 804 17.77 -2.15 -19.14
N CYS A 805 18.72 -1.56 -19.80
CA CYS A 805 19.06 -1.92 -21.18
C CYS A 805 19.83 -3.25 -21.23
N GLU A 806 19.60 -4.02 -22.27
CA GLU A 806 20.21 -5.33 -22.50
C GLU A 806 21.73 -5.31 -22.33
N ARG A 807 22.38 -4.30 -22.92
CA ARG A 807 23.83 -4.09 -22.78
C ARG A 807 24.27 -4.03 -21.30
N ASP A 808 23.51 -3.31 -20.49
CA ASP A 808 23.90 -3.08 -19.09
C ASP A 808 23.60 -4.30 -18.22
N ILE A 809 22.54 -5.07 -18.55
CA ILE A 809 22.22 -6.35 -17.92
C ILE A 809 23.35 -7.36 -18.18
N LEU A 810 23.74 -7.50 -19.46
CA LEU A 810 24.80 -8.44 -19.85
C LEU A 810 26.19 -8.04 -19.32
N ALA A 811 26.41 -6.76 -19.02
CA ALA A 811 27.64 -6.25 -18.42
C ALA A 811 27.69 -6.40 -16.88
N SER A 812 26.66 -6.97 -16.24
CA SER A 812 26.69 -7.17 -14.78
C SER A 812 27.81 -8.15 -14.37
N PRO A 813 28.67 -7.78 -13.42
CA PRO A 813 29.68 -8.70 -12.89
C PRO A 813 29.06 -9.84 -12.05
N GLN A 814 27.79 -9.73 -11.66
CA GLN A 814 27.05 -10.74 -10.91
C GLN A 814 26.02 -11.47 -11.79
N LEU A 815 26.14 -11.37 -13.12
CA LEU A 815 25.21 -11.99 -14.04
C LEU A 815 25.16 -13.51 -13.84
N GLU A 816 23.97 -13.98 -13.44
CA GLU A 816 23.61 -15.39 -13.42
C GLU A 816 22.40 -15.60 -14.33
N VAL A 817 22.41 -16.69 -15.12
CA VAL A 817 21.34 -16.98 -16.07
C VAL A 817 20.75 -18.35 -15.78
N VAL A 818 19.43 -18.40 -15.59
CA VAL A 818 18.68 -19.63 -15.43
C VAL A 818 17.59 -19.73 -16.51
N TRP A 819 17.30 -20.96 -16.94
CA TRP A 819 16.31 -21.26 -17.98
C TRP A 819 15.26 -22.24 -17.42
N PRO A 820 14.34 -21.76 -16.60
CA PRO A 820 13.28 -22.64 -16.10
C PRO A 820 12.37 -23.10 -17.24
N ARG A 821 11.95 -24.35 -17.13
CA ARG A 821 11.03 -24.99 -18.07
C ARG A 821 9.98 -25.79 -17.29
N GLU A 822 8.76 -25.76 -17.77
CA GLU A 822 7.70 -26.65 -17.32
C GLU A 822 8.08 -28.10 -17.71
N ARG A 823 8.19 -28.99 -16.72
CA ARG A 823 8.37 -30.42 -16.99
C ARG A 823 6.99 -31.02 -17.23
N ARG A 824 6.88 -31.82 -18.28
CA ARG A 824 5.67 -32.59 -18.59
C ARG A 824 5.50 -33.75 -17.59
#